data_5ccebf0e15a738e1921deb1d5ce2c8d7
#
_entry.id   5ccebf0e15a738e1921deb1d5ce2c8d7
#
_cell.length_a   1.000
_cell.length_b   1.000
_cell.length_c   1.000
_cell.angle_alpha   90.00
_cell.angle_beta   90.00
_cell.angle_gamma   90.00
#
_symmetry.space_group_name_H-M   'P 1'
#
loop_
_entity.id
_entity.type
_entity.pdbx_description
1 polymer ?
#
loop_
_entity_poly.entity_id
_entity_poly.type
_entity_poly.pdbx_seq_one_letter_code
_entity_poly.pdbx_strand_id
1 'polypeptide(L)'
;MAENKLSYLNRNFDDYRQSIIDITRQYYPDVFENLNDASVGAWLIDILSDIGDNLNYHIDRNVQETYLDSSKEFTSIQNIARTNGLRIPYKKAALVEIELSCRLPLYQQGSEGDGDMMADETYCPYVKRGTLFSNGTTTFELVHNIDFKEQFNEDGLSDRQIVPNRDSNGTIISYTYKKLAIASASQTRVMKKIVSSNEITPFMEVMINDSNVLGVDSIIVKDGTNINTDPQFNEFFIDEETYNDNSGKPVDRFFEVDNLIDQYRFGYVIEDGENGKYNPEWSEEEVAEIKDEQGAVIDTVVLRKIAKGKWKRLKNKFITEYTDDWKLKVIFGAGIRNEYGDIPQDAKKFTQYQMSRMLANDYMGVLPKSESTMYILYRIGGGEISNIAAGTLTNIISLNIEIEGNPEDSLCSEKIRDVRKSMTVTNTTPSYGGKNEPTTEEIRYMIKYNVSSQNRCVTLKDYISRISKIPAKFGCPFRHNAIEENNKIVIYTLGLDYEGHLTNFLSETVANNIKNYLSQYRMINDFVEIKSGKIINLAFRLTVYLDKSYDKSEVTKRIIDLVYDYMDIRKHLMGDDIFVGDLEKEISKLDGVINLVKMRIFNKVGEGYSTDRSTQQLVNVSDCDFEELDAYDRQIQNQNEINLEKSDYMLFSEADSMFEIKYKNRDIEVIVKTRN
;
A
#
# COMPACT_ATOMS: atom_id res chain seq x y z
N MET A 1 1.69 -25.18 11.62
CA MET A 1 3.02 -25.70 11.19
C MET A 1 3.77 -26.19 12.41
N ALA A 2 4.21 -27.46 12.44
CA ALA A 2 5.03 -27.95 13.53
C ALA A 2 6.29 -27.07 13.62
N GLU A 3 6.56 -26.53 14.80
CA GLU A 3 7.81 -25.84 15.07
C GLU A 3 8.97 -26.81 14.82
N ASN A 4 9.55 -26.77 13.64
CA ASN A 4 10.83 -27.38 13.40
C ASN A 4 11.88 -26.59 14.20
N LYS A 5 12.10 -26.98 15.45
CA LYS A 5 13.25 -26.51 16.19
C LYS A 5 14.49 -27.09 15.49
N LEU A 6 15.10 -26.30 14.65
CA LEU A 6 16.42 -26.60 14.10
C LEU A 6 17.41 -26.53 15.28
N SER A 7 17.86 -27.65 15.75
CA SER A 7 18.97 -27.75 16.70
C SER A 7 20.22 -28.19 15.93
N TYR A 8 21.15 -27.26 15.75
CA TYR A 8 22.38 -27.54 14.99
C TYR A 8 23.46 -28.22 15.82
N LEU A 9 23.46 -27.99 17.12
CA LEU A 9 24.50 -28.55 18.01
C LEU A 9 24.05 -29.78 18.79
N ASN A 10 22.75 -30.04 18.85
CA ASN A 10 22.12 -31.21 19.48
C ASN A 10 22.72 -31.56 20.85
N ARG A 11 23.10 -30.56 21.65
CA ARG A 11 23.61 -30.68 23.01
C ARG A 11 22.75 -29.84 23.93
N ASN A 12 22.30 -30.45 25.03
CA ASN A 12 21.51 -29.80 26.06
C ASN A 12 22.33 -29.71 27.37
N PHE A 13 21.76 -29.15 28.41
CA PHE A 13 22.34 -29.01 29.73
C PHE A 13 22.93 -30.34 30.25
N ASP A 14 22.20 -31.46 30.12
CA ASP A 14 22.64 -32.78 30.60
C ASP A 14 23.85 -33.29 29.83
N ASP A 15 23.92 -33.05 28.52
CA ASP A 15 25.08 -33.45 27.70
C ASP A 15 26.34 -32.68 28.09
N TYR A 16 26.24 -31.38 28.37
CA TYR A 16 27.34 -30.57 28.87
C TYR A 16 27.77 -31.01 30.27
N ARG A 17 26.80 -31.21 31.15
CA ARG A 17 27.05 -31.70 32.52
C ARG A 17 27.79 -33.01 32.50
N GLN A 18 27.31 -33.96 31.71
CA GLN A 18 27.95 -35.26 31.61
C GLN A 18 29.37 -35.17 31.02
N SER A 19 29.55 -34.38 29.97
CA SER A 19 30.86 -34.17 29.35
C SER A 19 31.87 -33.55 30.32
N ILE A 20 31.46 -32.57 31.12
CA ILE A 20 32.33 -31.91 32.13
C ILE A 20 32.67 -32.93 33.25
N ILE A 21 31.70 -33.73 33.70
CA ILE A 21 31.93 -34.79 34.69
C ILE A 21 32.95 -35.82 34.16
N ASP A 22 32.80 -36.25 32.92
CA ASP A 22 33.70 -37.23 32.32
C ASP A 22 35.13 -36.69 32.15
N ILE A 23 35.28 -35.44 31.73
CA ILE A 23 36.57 -34.73 31.66
C ILE A 23 37.19 -34.61 33.07
N THR A 24 36.41 -34.21 34.05
CA THR A 24 36.86 -34.04 35.43
C THR A 24 37.35 -35.37 36.02
N ARG A 25 36.63 -36.44 35.80
CA ARG A 25 37.03 -37.80 36.23
C ARG A 25 38.28 -38.30 35.51
N GLN A 26 38.44 -37.97 34.22
CA GLN A 26 39.59 -38.43 33.43
C GLN A 26 40.88 -37.70 33.79
N TYR A 27 40.86 -36.41 34.02
CA TYR A 27 42.06 -35.61 34.21
C TYR A 27 42.36 -35.20 35.64
N TYR A 28 41.36 -35.25 36.54
CA TYR A 28 41.47 -34.82 37.93
C TYR A 28 40.83 -35.83 38.92
N PRO A 29 41.12 -37.12 38.82
CA PRO A 29 40.45 -38.13 39.61
C PRO A 29 40.69 -37.99 41.13
N ASP A 30 41.87 -37.53 41.56
CA ASP A 30 42.23 -37.37 42.96
C ASP A 30 41.67 -36.14 43.64
N VAL A 31 41.18 -35.15 42.87
CA VAL A 31 40.67 -33.87 43.39
C VAL A 31 39.16 -33.88 43.55
N PHE A 32 38.45 -34.66 42.75
CA PHE A 32 36.99 -34.72 42.70
C PHE A 32 36.44 -36.11 42.92
N GLU A 33 36.79 -36.71 44.08
CA GLU A 33 36.30 -38.04 44.43
C GLU A 33 34.80 -38.17 44.67
N ASN A 34 34.12 -37.09 45.10
CA ASN A 34 32.71 -37.04 45.42
C ASN A 34 32.01 -35.85 44.75
N LEU A 35 31.47 -36.06 43.55
CA LEU A 35 30.55 -35.14 42.88
C LEU A 35 29.12 -35.40 43.37
N ASN A 36 28.86 -35.14 44.66
CA ASN A 36 27.51 -35.18 45.20
C ASN A 36 26.76 -33.89 44.81
N ASP A 37 25.48 -33.98 44.47
CA ASP A 37 24.65 -32.84 44.02
C ASP A 37 24.64 -31.64 45.02
N ALA A 38 25.03 -31.89 46.26
CA ALA A 38 25.18 -30.84 47.31
C ALA A 38 26.60 -30.25 47.41
N SER A 39 27.55 -30.66 46.53
CA SER A 39 28.92 -30.17 46.58
C SER A 39 29.11 -28.87 45.78
N VAL A 40 30.07 -28.02 46.22
CA VAL A 40 30.45 -26.82 45.47
C VAL A 40 30.95 -27.15 44.07
N GLY A 41 31.57 -28.32 43.88
CA GLY A 41 32.01 -28.80 42.58
C GLY A 41 30.84 -29.10 41.63
N ALA A 42 29.79 -29.77 42.12
CA ALA A 42 28.60 -30.05 41.36
C ALA A 42 27.88 -28.73 40.96
N TRP A 43 27.76 -27.79 41.90
CA TRP A 43 27.18 -26.47 41.60
C TRP A 43 27.95 -25.68 40.52
N LEU A 44 29.30 -25.73 40.55
CA LEU A 44 30.11 -25.12 39.48
C LEU A 44 29.92 -25.79 38.12
N ILE A 45 29.81 -27.14 38.10
CA ILE A 45 29.54 -27.90 36.89
C ILE A 45 28.17 -27.56 36.34
N ASP A 46 27.15 -27.41 37.18
CA ASP A 46 25.80 -27.02 36.78
C ASP A 46 25.77 -25.60 36.20
N ILE A 47 26.47 -24.65 36.81
CA ILE A 47 26.59 -23.28 36.24
C ILE A 47 27.30 -23.30 34.88
N LEU A 48 28.39 -24.03 34.73
CA LEU A 48 29.11 -24.12 33.47
C LEU A 48 28.26 -24.80 32.38
N SER A 49 27.46 -25.79 32.78
CA SER A 49 26.54 -26.51 31.88
C SER A 49 25.40 -25.63 31.42
N ASP A 50 24.84 -24.79 32.34
CA ASP A 50 23.83 -23.79 32.04
C ASP A 50 24.37 -22.70 31.08
N ILE A 51 25.58 -22.22 31.31
CA ILE A 51 26.24 -21.28 30.39
C ILE A 51 26.43 -21.93 29.01
N GLY A 52 26.83 -23.21 28.94
CA GLY A 52 26.96 -23.94 27.69
C GLY A 52 25.64 -24.09 26.95
N ASP A 53 24.58 -24.44 27.64
CA ASP A 53 23.23 -24.56 27.08
C ASP A 53 22.69 -23.20 26.56
N ASN A 54 22.84 -22.14 27.36
CA ASN A 54 22.49 -20.79 26.96
C ASN A 54 23.27 -20.33 25.72
N LEU A 55 24.57 -20.61 25.63
CA LEU A 55 25.36 -20.27 24.44
C LEU A 55 24.85 -21.03 23.21
N ASN A 56 24.53 -22.33 23.34
CA ASN A 56 23.95 -23.12 22.27
C ASN A 56 22.62 -22.54 21.81
N TYR A 57 21.74 -22.18 22.76
CA TYR A 57 20.48 -21.53 22.44
C TYR A 57 20.68 -20.24 21.61
N HIS A 58 21.62 -19.39 21.99
CA HIS A 58 21.93 -18.20 21.25
C HIS A 58 22.55 -18.48 19.88
N ILE A 59 23.39 -19.46 19.75
CA ILE A 59 23.98 -19.89 18.47
C ILE A 59 22.88 -20.42 17.54
N ASP A 60 22.05 -21.34 18.03
CA ASP A 60 20.96 -21.92 17.26
C ASP A 60 19.96 -20.85 16.82
N ARG A 61 19.64 -19.91 17.73
CA ARG A 61 18.77 -18.79 17.40
C ARG A 61 19.37 -17.90 16.33
N ASN A 62 20.65 -17.53 16.44
CA ASN A 62 21.33 -16.72 15.44
C ASN A 62 21.37 -17.40 14.07
N VAL A 63 21.59 -18.72 14.04
CA VAL A 63 21.56 -19.50 12.79
C VAL A 63 20.14 -19.56 12.22
N GLN A 64 19.12 -19.78 13.05
CA GLN A 64 17.72 -19.73 12.63
C GLN A 64 17.35 -18.40 11.99
N GLU A 65 17.81 -17.28 12.58
CA GLU A 65 17.54 -15.94 12.07
C GLU A 65 18.25 -15.62 10.74
N THR A 66 19.23 -16.43 10.32
CA THR A 66 19.93 -16.29 9.05
C THR A 66 19.13 -16.81 7.86
N TYR A 67 18.23 -17.75 8.07
CA TYR A 67 17.44 -18.36 7.00
C TYR A 67 16.02 -17.81 6.95
N LEU A 68 15.54 -17.51 5.75
CA LEU A 68 14.23 -16.90 5.53
C LEU A 68 13.06 -17.71 6.13
N ASP A 69 13.13 -19.05 6.00
CA ASP A 69 12.03 -19.93 6.44
C ASP A 69 11.96 -20.10 7.96
N SER A 70 13.08 -19.90 8.67
CA SER A 70 13.18 -20.09 10.11
C SER A 70 13.29 -18.80 10.92
N SER A 71 13.63 -17.67 10.28
CA SER A 71 13.74 -16.36 10.94
C SER A 71 12.40 -15.91 11.53
N LYS A 72 12.40 -15.41 12.75
CA LYS A 72 11.19 -14.93 13.44
C LYS A 72 11.22 -13.43 13.69
N GLU A 73 12.41 -12.84 13.80
CA GLU A 73 12.58 -11.42 14.07
C GLU A 73 12.38 -10.58 12.80
N PHE A 74 11.59 -9.53 12.91
CA PHE A 74 11.31 -8.61 11.78
C PHE A 74 12.60 -8.03 11.21
N THR A 75 13.54 -7.61 12.06
CA THR A 75 14.87 -7.11 11.65
C THR A 75 15.66 -8.08 10.80
N SER A 76 15.64 -9.37 11.16
CA SER A 76 16.30 -10.41 10.40
C SER A 76 15.69 -10.56 9.01
N ILE A 77 14.36 -10.60 8.95
CA ILE A 77 13.62 -10.70 7.70
C ILE A 77 13.83 -9.45 6.83
N GLN A 78 13.87 -8.26 7.43
CA GLN A 78 14.17 -7.01 6.73
C GLN A 78 15.58 -7.01 6.14
N ASN A 79 16.58 -7.50 6.87
CA ASN A 79 17.95 -7.63 6.37
C ASN A 79 18.05 -8.64 5.21
N ILE A 80 17.33 -9.75 5.31
CA ILE A 80 17.23 -10.74 4.22
C ILE A 80 16.55 -10.11 3.00
N ALA A 81 15.47 -9.35 3.19
CA ALA A 81 14.77 -8.62 2.13
C ALA A 81 15.72 -7.64 1.42
N ARG A 82 16.45 -6.83 2.20
CA ARG A 82 17.45 -5.88 1.69
C ARG A 82 18.54 -6.57 0.90
N THR A 83 19.09 -7.67 1.39
CA THR A 83 20.13 -8.45 0.71
C THR A 83 19.64 -8.99 -0.64
N ASN A 84 18.33 -9.30 -0.75
CA ASN A 84 17.68 -9.75 -1.98
C ASN A 84 17.14 -8.59 -2.83
N GLY A 85 17.47 -7.33 -2.51
CA GLY A 85 17.02 -6.15 -3.26
C GLY A 85 15.52 -5.86 -3.17
N LEU A 86 14.83 -6.41 -2.15
CA LEU A 86 13.44 -6.10 -1.89
C LEU A 86 13.34 -4.94 -0.89
N ARG A 87 12.64 -3.89 -1.29
CA ARG A 87 12.19 -2.84 -0.39
C ARG A 87 10.81 -3.22 0.15
N ILE A 88 10.71 -3.36 1.47
CA ILE A 88 9.46 -3.74 2.13
C ILE A 88 8.48 -2.57 2.01
N PRO A 89 7.29 -2.78 1.42
CA PRO A 89 6.27 -1.73 1.36
C PRO A 89 5.65 -1.52 2.75
N TYR A 90 5.14 -0.32 2.98
CA TYR A 90 4.33 0.01 4.15
C TYR A 90 2.84 0.02 3.82
N LYS A 91 2.04 0.64 4.69
CA LYS A 91 0.60 0.86 4.48
C LYS A 91 0.32 1.47 3.11
N LYS A 92 -0.85 1.19 2.56
CA LYS A 92 -1.35 1.78 1.32
C LYS A 92 -2.53 2.68 1.63
N ALA A 93 -2.61 3.80 0.88
CA ALA A 93 -3.74 4.70 0.95
C ALA A 93 -4.88 4.20 0.05
N ALA A 94 -6.12 4.28 0.54
CA ALA A 94 -7.27 4.09 -0.33
C ALA A 94 -7.46 5.30 -1.25
N LEU A 95 -7.93 5.03 -2.46
CA LEU A 95 -8.40 6.05 -3.40
C LEU A 95 -9.92 6.01 -3.46
N VAL A 96 -10.52 7.18 -3.62
CA VAL A 96 -11.97 7.32 -3.72
C VAL A 96 -12.30 8.34 -4.81
N GLU A 97 -13.32 8.02 -5.58
CA GLU A 97 -13.94 8.97 -6.51
C GLU A 97 -14.97 9.80 -5.77
N ILE A 98 -14.82 11.11 -5.82
CA ILE A 98 -15.68 12.07 -5.17
C ILE A 98 -16.40 12.93 -6.19
N GLU A 99 -17.65 13.26 -5.92
CA GLU A 99 -18.41 14.29 -6.61
C GLU A 99 -18.33 15.59 -5.81
N LEU A 100 -17.68 16.59 -6.38
CA LEU A 100 -17.69 17.95 -5.85
C LEU A 100 -18.80 18.74 -6.52
N SER A 101 -19.58 19.46 -5.74
CA SER A 101 -20.60 20.33 -6.28
C SER A 101 -20.53 21.75 -5.72
N CYS A 102 -20.84 22.73 -6.55
CA CYS A 102 -20.95 24.14 -6.16
C CYS A 102 -22.18 24.74 -6.78
N ARG A 103 -22.74 25.76 -6.13
CA ARG A 103 -23.90 26.50 -6.63
C ARG A 103 -23.45 27.85 -7.15
N LEU A 104 -23.69 28.09 -8.46
CA LEU A 104 -23.32 29.32 -9.14
C LEU A 104 -24.49 30.30 -9.20
N PRO A 105 -24.23 31.62 -9.08
CA PRO A 105 -25.24 32.68 -9.29
C PRO A 105 -25.66 32.73 -10.74
N LEU A 106 -26.78 33.45 -11.01
CA LEU A 106 -27.29 33.66 -12.34
C LEU A 106 -26.65 34.89 -12.97
N TYR A 107 -26.50 34.80 -14.29
CA TYR A 107 -26.15 35.88 -15.18
C TYR A 107 -27.25 36.01 -16.27
N GLN A 108 -27.73 37.21 -16.54
CA GLN A 108 -28.69 37.46 -17.59
C GLN A 108 -27.95 37.84 -18.88
N GLN A 109 -28.09 37.02 -19.90
CA GLN A 109 -27.52 37.27 -21.21
C GLN A 109 -28.58 37.94 -22.11
N GLY A 110 -28.37 39.20 -22.51
CA GLY A 110 -29.26 39.92 -23.40
C GLY A 110 -29.81 41.24 -22.81
N SER A 111 -30.63 41.96 -23.59
CA SER A 111 -31.26 43.22 -23.15
C SER A 111 -32.31 42.98 -22.08
N GLU A 112 -32.53 43.99 -21.21
CA GLU A 112 -33.52 43.95 -20.14
C GLU A 112 -34.88 43.39 -20.60
N GLY A 113 -35.25 42.21 -20.07
CA GLY A 113 -36.58 41.64 -20.20
C GLY A 113 -36.75 40.40 -21.09
N ASP A 114 -35.78 40.02 -21.93
CA ASP A 114 -35.92 38.91 -22.88
C ASP A 114 -34.67 37.99 -22.94
N GLY A 115 -33.80 38.03 -21.91
CA GLY A 115 -32.58 37.23 -21.86
C GLY A 115 -32.74 35.94 -21.09
N ASP A 116 -32.14 34.86 -21.59
CA ASP A 116 -32.05 33.59 -20.87
C ASP A 116 -31.16 33.73 -19.63
N MET A 117 -31.66 33.19 -18.49
CA MET A 117 -30.88 33.14 -17.25
C MET A 117 -29.92 32.01 -17.33
N MET A 118 -28.62 32.28 -17.39
CA MET A 118 -27.53 31.32 -17.43
C MET A 118 -26.70 31.33 -16.14
N ALA A 119 -25.88 30.31 -15.94
CA ALA A 119 -24.92 30.31 -14.84
C ALA A 119 -23.81 31.32 -15.12
N ASP A 120 -23.44 32.10 -14.10
CA ASP A 120 -22.29 33.01 -14.21
C ASP A 120 -21.00 32.27 -14.00
N GLU A 121 -20.35 31.85 -15.08
CA GLU A 121 -19.13 31.08 -15.07
C GLU A 121 -17.89 31.85 -14.57
N THR A 122 -17.97 33.19 -14.43
CA THR A 122 -16.89 33.98 -13.82
C THR A 122 -16.68 33.64 -12.35
N TYR A 123 -17.72 33.09 -11.69
CA TYR A 123 -17.67 32.61 -10.30
C TYR A 123 -17.37 31.13 -10.17
N CYS A 124 -16.99 30.42 -11.25
CA CYS A 124 -16.57 29.02 -11.18
C CYS A 124 -15.34 28.87 -10.28
N PRO A 125 -15.38 27.95 -9.28
CA PRO A 125 -14.26 27.74 -8.41
C PRO A 125 -13.16 26.91 -9.10
N TYR A 126 -11.92 27.28 -8.84
CA TYR A 126 -10.74 26.48 -9.10
C TYR A 126 -10.30 25.84 -7.78
N VAL A 127 -10.53 24.53 -7.62
CA VAL A 127 -10.23 23.80 -6.41
C VAL A 127 -8.82 23.23 -6.51
N LYS A 128 -7.95 23.67 -5.60
CA LYS A 128 -6.55 23.23 -5.58
C LYS A 128 -6.41 21.88 -4.87
N ARG A 129 -5.46 21.09 -5.34
CA ARG A 129 -4.98 19.90 -4.62
C ARG A 129 -4.58 20.25 -3.19
N GLY A 130 -4.64 19.29 -2.28
CA GLY A 130 -4.43 19.56 -0.86
C GLY A 130 -5.69 20.02 -0.13
N THR A 131 -6.83 20.13 -0.82
CA THR A 131 -8.16 20.26 -0.19
C THR A 131 -8.46 18.99 0.59
N LEU A 132 -8.88 19.13 1.87
CA LEU A 132 -9.07 18.01 2.79
C LEU A 132 -10.55 17.74 3.04
N PHE A 133 -10.91 16.48 2.93
CA PHE A 133 -12.25 15.93 3.19
C PHE A 133 -12.20 14.92 4.33
N SER A 134 -13.31 14.67 5.02
CA SER A 134 -13.38 13.68 6.09
C SER A 134 -14.75 13.05 6.21
N ASN A 135 -14.76 11.79 6.63
CA ASN A 135 -15.96 11.11 7.12
C ASN A 135 -16.09 11.11 8.66
N GLY A 136 -15.23 11.86 9.37
CA GLY A 136 -15.14 11.91 10.83
C GLY A 136 -14.04 11.02 11.43
N THR A 137 -13.62 9.95 10.76
CA THR A 137 -12.56 9.04 11.22
C THR A 137 -11.30 9.13 10.36
N THR A 138 -11.44 9.24 9.06
CA THR A 138 -10.33 9.30 8.10
C THR A 138 -10.35 10.60 7.32
N THR A 139 -9.17 11.06 6.93
CA THR A 139 -8.99 12.27 6.13
C THR A 139 -8.55 11.87 4.72
N PHE A 140 -9.16 12.49 3.73
CA PHE A 140 -8.86 12.35 2.32
C PHE A 140 -8.37 13.68 1.76
N GLU A 141 -7.39 13.64 0.90
CA GLU A 141 -6.80 14.79 0.24
C GLU A 141 -7.05 14.73 -1.26
N LEU A 142 -7.44 15.85 -1.85
CA LEU A 142 -7.60 15.98 -3.28
C LEU A 142 -6.26 15.81 -4.00
N VAL A 143 -6.19 14.88 -4.96
CA VAL A 143 -4.93 14.50 -5.62
C VAL A 143 -4.49 15.52 -6.67
N HIS A 144 -5.41 16.10 -7.41
CA HIS A 144 -5.16 17.04 -8.51
C HIS A 144 -6.06 18.27 -8.43
N ASN A 145 -5.68 19.32 -9.13
CA ASN A 145 -6.51 20.53 -9.20
C ASN A 145 -7.76 20.28 -10.06
N ILE A 146 -8.85 20.98 -9.75
CA ILE A 146 -10.11 20.87 -10.47
C ILE A 146 -10.59 22.25 -10.87
N ASP A 147 -10.73 22.45 -12.15
CA ASP A 147 -11.33 23.65 -12.72
C ASP A 147 -12.79 23.37 -13.10
N PHE A 148 -13.73 24.08 -12.45
CA PHE A 148 -15.14 23.97 -12.79
C PHE A 148 -15.53 24.71 -14.08
N LYS A 149 -14.63 25.55 -14.64
CA LYS A 149 -14.83 26.15 -15.97
C LYS A 149 -14.67 25.15 -17.09
N GLU A 150 -13.72 24.21 -16.94
CA GLU A 150 -13.47 23.17 -17.93
C GLU A 150 -14.65 22.20 -18.01
N GLN A 151 -15.14 21.97 -19.22
CA GLN A 151 -16.24 21.03 -19.47
C GLN A 151 -15.77 19.61 -19.74
N PHE A 152 -14.56 19.46 -20.27
CA PHE A 152 -14.03 18.18 -20.73
C PHE A 152 -12.79 17.81 -19.91
N ASN A 153 -12.60 16.51 -19.67
CA ASN A 153 -11.39 15.97 -19.06
C ASN A 153 -10.27 15.83 -20.13
N GLU A 154 -9.08 15.36 -19.71
CA GLU A 154 -7.93 15.14 -20.60
C GLU A 154 -8.23 14.17 -21.75
N ASP A 155 -9.20 13.28 -21.59
CA ASP A 155 -9.65 12.31 -22.59
C ASP A 155 -10.70 12.88 -23.54
N GLY A 156 -11.12 14.14 -23.37
CA GLY A 156 -12.14 14.81 -24.17
C GLY A 156 -13.57 14.38 -23.84
N LEU A 157 -13.78 13.69 -22.70
CA LEU A 157 -15.10 13.33 -22.20
C LEU A 157 -15.63 14.41 -21.26
N SER A 158 -16.94 14.71 -21.35
CA SER A 158 -17.57 15.67 -20.43
C SER A 158 -17.63 15.08 -19.03
N ASP A 159 -16.96 15.71 -18.09
CA ASP A 159 -16.92 15.35 -16.67
C ASP A 159 -17.70 16.36 -15.79
N ARG A 160 -18.29 17.39 -16.41
CA ARG A 160 -19.08 18.43 -15.75
C ARG A 160 -20.58 18.22 -15.97
N GLN A 161 -21.32 18.08 -14.88
CA GLN A 161 -22.78 18.02 -14.89
C GLN A 161 -23.36 19.35 -14.39
N ILE A 162 -24.36 19.88 -15.10
CA ILE A 162 -25.05 21.14 -14.77
C ILE A 162 -26.51 20.83 -14.42
N VAL A 163 -26.95 21.22 -13.23
CA VAL A 163 -28.30 20.99 -12.73
C VAL A 163 -28.94 22.33 -12.38
N PRO A 164 -30.04 22.76 -13.07
CA PRO A 164 -30.75 23.97 -12.72
C PRO A 164 -31.55 23.79 -11.41
N ASN A 165 -31.37 24.74 -10.49
CA ASN A 165 -32.17 24.80 -9.25
C ASN A 165 -33.36 25.72 -9.48
N ARG A 166 -34.58 25.21 -9.20
CA ARG A 166 -35.84 25.94 -9.41
C ARG A 166 -36.51 26.22 -8.07
N ASP A 167 -37.19 27.37 -8.00
CA ASP A 167 -38.04 27.67 -6.87
C ASP A 167 -39.40 26.93 -6.97
N SER A 168 -40.31 27.16 -6.01
CA SER A 168 -41.64 26.57 -5.98
C SER A 168 -42.51 26.97 -7.17
N ASN A 169 -42.17 28.06 -7.88
CA ASN A 169 -42.88 28.58 -9.04
C ASN A 169 -42.27 28.07 -10.38
N GLY A 170 -41.21 27.27 -10.30
CA GLY A 170 -40.52 26.73 -11.47
C GLY A 170 -39.46 27.66 -12.08
N THR A 171 -39.21 28.85 -11.49
CA THR A 171 -38.19 29.79 -11.95
C THR A 171 -36.82 29.35 -11.54
N ILE A 172 -35.82 29.43 -12.44
CA ILE A 172 -34.45 29.08 -12.15
C ILE A 172 -33.83 30.14 -11.21
N ILE A 173 -33.32 29.73 -10.06
CA ILE A 173 -32.70 30.62 -9.06
C ILE A 173 -31.18 30.49 -9.00
N SER A 174 -30.63 29.37 -9.44
CA SER A 174 -29.19 29.11 -9.50
C SER A 174 -28.90 27.84 -10.30
N TYR A 175 -27.67 27.63 -10.66
CA TYR A 175 -27.21 26.35 -11.23
C TYR A 175 -26.25 25.64 -10.27
N THR A 176 -26.40 24.34 -10.13
CA THR A 176 -25.44 23.49 -9.42
C THR A 176 -24.54 22.82 -10.46
N TYR A 177 -23.25 23.12 -10.37
CA TYR A 177 -22.21 22.46 -11.15
C TYR A 177 -21.64 21.32 -10.33
N LYS A 178 -21.51 20.16 -10.95
CA LYS A 178 -20.95 18.96 -10.35
C LYS A 178 -19.79 18.48 -11.20
N LYS A 179 -18.70 18.07 -10.55
CA LYS A 179 -17.53 17.54 -11.22
C LYS A 179 -16.95 16.37 -10.41
N LEU A 180 -16.51 15.33 -11.11
CA LEU A 180 -15.86 14.17 -10.51
C LEU A 180 -14.38 14.45 -10.25
N ALA A 181 -13.87 13.91 -9.16
CA ALA A 181 -12.49 14.07 -8.75
C ALA A 181 -11.99 12.83 -8.00
N ILE A 182 -10.68 12.71 -7.85
CA ILE A 182 -10.06 11.63 -7.10
C ILE A 182 -9.44 12.20 -5.83
N ALA A 183 -9.77 11.57 -4.69
CA ALA A 183 -9.15 11.86 -3.41
C ALA A 183 -8.42 10.62 -2.88
N SER A 184 -7.31 10.85 -2.19
CA SER A 184 -6.50 9.81 -1.56
C SER A 184 -6.62 9.90 -0.04
N ALA A 185 -6.74 8.77 0.63
CA ALA A 185 -6.76 8.67 2.09
C ALA A 185 -5.38 8.95 2.69
N SER A 186 -4.86 10.12 2.39
CA SER A 186 -3.56 10.59 2.86
C SER A 186 -3.63 12.08 3.18
N GLN A 187 -2.65 12.56 3.92
CA GLN A 187 -2.45 13.98 4.17
C GLN A 187 -1.00 14.33 3.87
N THR A 188 -0.79 15.33 3.04
CA THR A 188 0.53 15.87 2.73
C THR A 188 1.03 16.72 3.88
N ARG A 189 2.29 16.50 4.28
CA ARG A 189 3.01 17.28 5.30
C ARG A 189 4.39 17.68 4.82
N VAL A 190 4.91 18.76 5.37
CA VAL A 190 6.27 19.23 5.12
C VAL A 190 7.06 19.23 6.42
N MET A 191 8.16 18.49 6.43
CA MET A 191 9.14 18.54 7.50
C MET A 191 10.28 19.49 7.08
N LYS A 192 10.63 20.40 7.97
CA LYS A 192 11.72 21.34 7.81
C LYS A 192 12.88 20.95 8.70
N LYS A 193 14.06 20.82 8.13
CA LYS A 193 15.29 20.50 8.87
C LYS A 193 16.44 21.38 8.40
N ILE A 194 17.17 22.00 9.35
CA ILE A 194 18.42 22.68 9.07
C ILE A 194 19.52 21.63 9.05
N VAL A 195 20.33 21.65 8.01
CA VAL A 195 21.45 20.72 7.81
C VAL A 195 22.73 21.42 8.30
N SER A 196 23.25 20.98 9.45
CA SER A 196 24.50 21.50 10.00
C SER A 196 25.70 20.77 9.42
N SER A 197 26.85 21.45 9.40
CA SER A 197 28.11 20.87 8.89
C SER A 197 28.52 19.57 9.59
N ASN A 198 28.19 19.42 10.87
CA ASN A 198 28.52 18.24 11.67
C ASN A 198 27.63 17.00 11.35
N GLU A 199 26.48 17.20 10.71
CA GLU A 199 25.55 16.13 10.37
C GLU A 199 25.84 15.50 9.01
N ILE A 200 26.67 16.16 8.20
CA ILE A 200 26.99 15.71 6.87
C ILE A 200 28.02 14.58 6.93
N THR A 201 27.53 13.38 6.80
CA THR A 201 28.35 12.16 6.73
C THR A 201 27.93 11.36 5.49
N PRO A 202 28.82 10.54 4.90
CA PRO A 202 28.43 9.62 3.84
C PRO A 202 27.25 8.77 4.25
N PHE A 203 26.25 8.66 3.38
CA PHE A 203 24.96 8.00 3.66
C PHE A 203 24.20 8.64 4.82
N MET A 204 24.19 9.98 4.86
CA MET A 204 23.45 10.74 5.86
C MET A 204 22.02 10.25 5.97
N GLU A 205 21.59 9.99 7.21
CA GLU A 205 20.25 9.51 7.52
C GLU A 205 19.39 10.60 8.14
N VAL A 206 18.16 10.73 7.68
CA VAL A 206 17.17 11.66 8.26
C VAL A 206 15.92 10.88 8.61
N MET A 207 15.56 10.89 9.89
CA MET A 207 14.33 10.23 10.38
C MET A 207 13.14 11.16 10.29
N ILE A 208 12.02 10.65 9.77
CA ILE A 208 10.73 11.30 9.87
C ILE A 208 10.02 10.72 11.09
N ASN A 209 9.79 11.55 12.10
CA ASN A 209 9.28 11.11 13.40
C ASN A 209 7.76 10.87 13.43
N ASP A 210 7.03 11.29 12.39
CA ASP A 210 5.60 11.06 12.30
C ASP A 210 5.31 9.56 12.14
N SER A 211 4.19 9.14 12.70
CA SER A 211 3.65 7.79 12.51
C SER A 211 2.84 7.72 11.21
N ASN A 212 2.69 6.50 10.67
CA ASN A 212 1.91 6.24 9.45
C ASN A 212 2.38 7.01 8.21
N VAL A 213 3.70 7.19 8.06
CA VAL A 213 4.28 7.81 6.88
C VAL A 213 4.23 6.84 5.69
N LEU A 214 3.52 7.19 4.64
CA LEU A 214 3.33 6.35 3.45
C LEU A 214 4.52 6.42 2.49
N GLY A 215 5.24 7.54 2.48
CA GLY A 215 6.37 7.77 1.61
C GLY A 215 6.73 9.25 1.50
N VAL A 216 7.84 9.51 0.82
CA VAL A 216 8.31 10.87 0.53
C VAL A 216 7.97 11.20 -0.91
N ASP A 217 7.32 12.34 -1.14
CA ASP A 217 7.00 12.80 -2.49
C ASP A 217 8.13 13.61 -3.11
N SER A 218 8.81 14.44 -2.32
CA SER A 218 9.91 15.30 -2.81
C SER A 218 10.78 15.79 -1.66
N ILE A 219 12.05 16.01 -1.93
CA ILE A 219 12.98 16.68 -1.03
C ILE A 219 13.65 17.82 -1.78
N ILE A 220 13.55 19.03 -1.24
CA ILE A 220 14.24 20.21 -1.75
C ILE A 220 15.14 20.80 -0.68
N VAL A 221 16.30 21.32 -1.11
CA VAL A 221 17.31 21.92 -0.24
C VAL A 221 17.60 23.32 -0.75
N LYS A 222 17.36 24.33 0.10
CA LYS A 222 17.61 25.74 -0.19
C LYS A 222 18.85 26.20 0.58
N ASP A 223 19.71 26.98 -0.08
CA ASP A 223 20.89 27.54 0.58
C ASP A 223 20.50 28.53 1.69
N GLY A 224 21.16 28.40 2.83
CA GLY A 224 20.98 29.26 4.01
C GLY A 224 20.04 28.70 5.05
N THR A 225 20.22 29.18 6.30
CA THR A 225 19.46 28.77 7.48
C THR A 225 18.25 29.66 7.74
N ASN A 226 17.89 30.55 6.80
CA ASN A 226 16.83 31.52 6.99
C ASN A 226 15.44 30.85 6.88
N ILE A 227 14.77 30.74 8.03
CA ILE A 227 13.52 29.99 8.23
C ILE A 227 12.30 30.63 7.54
N ASN A 228 12.42 31.89 7.06
CA ASN A 228 11.27 32.68 6.59
C ASN A 228 10.93 32.51 5.10
N THR A 229 11.62 31.64 4.38
CA THR A 229 11.35 31.39 2.94
C THR A 229 10.86 29.96 2.74
N ASP A 230 9.68 29.65 3.28
CA ASP A 230 9.06 28.36 3.01
C ASP A 230 8.79 28.25 1.49
N PRO A 231 9.10 27.09 0.88
CA PRO A 231 8.89 26.89 -0.55
C PRO A 231 7.39 26.90 -0.86
N GLN A 232 7.06 27.42 -2.02
CA GLN A 232 5.71 27.27 -2.56
C GLN A 232 5.46 25.79 -2.90
N PHE A 233 4.23 25.34 -2.78
CA PHE A 233 3.89 23.92 -2.99
C PHE A 233 4.29 23.43 -4.39
N ASN A 234 4.21 24.27 -5.41
CA ASN A 234 4.60 23.95 -6.79
C ASN A 234 6.11 23.70 -6.94
N GLU A 235 6.96 24.31 -6.11
CA GLU A 235 8.41 24.11 -6.16
C GLU A 235 8.82 22.67 -5.90
N PHE A 236 8.03 21.91 -5.13
CA PHE A 236 8.32 20.50 -4.85
C PHE A 236 8.17 19.58 -6.07
N PHE A 237 7.54 20.06 -7.15
CA PHE A 237 7.21 19.24 -8.31
C PHE A 237 7.96 19.65 -9.58
N ILE A 238 8.89 20.62 -9.49
CA ILE A 238 9.79 20.97 -10.58
C ILE A 238 10.69 19.78 -10.92
N ASP A 239 10.76 19.35 -12.19
CA ASP A 239 11.47 18.13 -12.60
C ASP A 239 12.98 18.35 -12.88
N GLU A 240 13.55 19.44 -12.36
CA GLU A 240 14.97 19.73 -12.45
C GLU A 240 15.70 19.40 -11.14
N GLU A 241 16.94 18.90 -11.23
CA GLU A 241 17.77 18.61 -10.04
C GLU A 241 18.24 19.89 -9.35
N THR A 242 18.45 20.96 -10.11
CA THR A 242 18.83 22.26 -9.57
C THR A 242 18.12 23.34 -10.39
N TYR A 243 17.38 24.20 -9.72
CA TYR A 243 16.68 25.33 -10.32
C TYR A 243 16.86 26.58 -9.44
N ASN A 244 16.47 27.73 -9.93
CA ASN A 244 16.48 28.96 -9.15
C ASN A 244 15.06 29.24 -8.62
N ASP A 245 14.97 29.57 -7.32
CA ASP A 245 13.70 30.05 -6.74
C ASP A 245 13.30 31.45 -7.28
N ASN A 246 12.14 31.93 -6.88
CA ASN A 246 11.65 33.26 -7.26
C ASN A 246 12.57 34.42 -6.83
N SER A 247 13.53 34.15 -5.94
CA SER A 247 14.56 35.10 -5.48
C SER A 247 15.88 34.94 -6.23
N GLY A 248 15.95 34.07 -7.22
CA GLY A 248 17.17 33.77 -8.00
C GLY A 248 18.22 32.93 -7.23
N LYS A 249 17.84 32.31 -6.12
CA LYS A 249 18.73 31.44 -5.35
C LYS A 249 18.66 29.99 -5.84
N PRO A 250 19.78 29.26 -5.91
CA PRO A 250 19.79 27.87 -6.31
C PRO A 250 19.10 26.99 -5.28
N VAL A 251 18.25 26.10 -5.77
CA VAL A 251 17.54 25.08 -5.01
C VAL A 251 17.93 23.73 -5.58
N ASP A 252 18.37 22.82 -4.71
CA ASP A 252 18.69 21.44 -5.10
C ASP A 252 17.49 20.55 -4.78
N ARG A 253 16.96 19.82 -5.77
CA ARG A 253 15.91 18.82 -5.61
C ARG A 253 16.53 17.43 -5.64
N PHE A 254 16.07 16.57 -4.71
CA PHE A 254 16.46 15.17 -4.61
C PHE A 254 15.31 14.26 -5.03
N PHE A 255 15.65 13.20 -5.76
CA PHE A 255 14.71 12.23 -6.28
C PHE A 255 14.85 10.89 -5.58
N GLU A 256 13.74 10.26 -5.28
CA GLU A 256 13.72 8.91 -4.76
C GLU A 256 14.09 7.90 -5.85
N VAL A 257 14.99 6.97 -5.52
CA VAL A 257 15.42 5.86 -6.38
C VAL A 257 15.33 4.55 -5.61
N ASP A 258 15.21 3.45 -6.32
CA ASP A 258 15.17 2.12 -5.70
C ASP A 258 16.51 1.72 -5.10
N ASN A 259 17.62 2.16 -5.74
CA ASN A 259 18.98 1.91 -5.28
C ASN A 259 19.86 3.13 -5.58
N LEU A 260 20.73 3.50 -4.64
CA LEU A 260 21.68 4.62 -4.83
C LEU A 260 22.67 4.42 -5.99
N ILE A 261 22.85 3.19 -6.46
CA ILE A 261 23.67 2.88 -7.63
C ILE A 261 22.94 3.21 -8.95
N ASP A 262 21.62 3.30 -8.95
CA ASP A 262 20.84 3.67 -10.13
C ASP A 262 21.21 5.09 -10.59
N GLN A 263 21.67 5.19 -11.84
CA GLN A 263 22.28 6.42 -12.35
C GLN A 263 21.33 7.22 -13.24
N TYR A 264 20.31 6.60 -13.79
CA TYR A 264 19.48 7.21 -14.82
C TYR A 264 18.01 7.13 -14.45
N ARG A 265 17.31 8.24 -14.69
CA ARG A 265 15.86 8.31 -14.68
C ARG A 265 15.38 8.64 -16.08
N PHE A 266 14.33 7.97 -16.53
CA PHE A 266 13.65 8.33 -17.75
C PHE A 266 12.73 9.53 -17.46
N GLY A 267 12.98 10.64 -18.13
CA GLY A 267 12.18 11.86 -18.02
C GLY A 267 11.83 12.40 -19.40
N TYR A 268 10.77 13.15 -19.48
CA TYR A 268 10.40 13.85 -20.71
C TYR A 268 11.21 15.14 -20.81
N VAL A 269 11.80 15.37 -21.95
CA VAL A 269 12.48 16.62 -22.29
C VAL A 269 11.70 17.27 -23.42
N ILE A 270 11.22 18.47 -23.21
CA ILE A 270 10.65 19.31 -24.25
C ILE A 270 11.83 20.10 -24.83
N GLU A 271 12.21 19.81 -26.06
CA GLU A 271 13.24 20.59 -26.76
C GLU A 271 12.57 21.83 -27.36
N ASP A 272 12.90 23.01 -26.85
CA ASP A 272 12.66 24.26 -27.54
C ASP A 272 13.59 24.37 -28.75
N GLY A 273 13.04 24.67 -29.92
CA GLY A 273 13.74 24.62 -31.19
C GLY A 273 14.91 25.59 -31.33
N GLU A 274 15.13 26.56 -30.46
CA GLU A 274 16.17 27.57 -30.61
C GLU A 274 17.25 27.60 -29.52
N ASN A 275 17.01 27.13 -28.29
CA ASN A 275 18.01 27.29 -27.21
C ASN A 275 18.23 26.08 -26.29
N GLY A 276 17.63 24.93 -26.54
CA GLY A 276 17.83 23.72 -25.72
C GLY A 276 17.45 23.90 -24.26
N LYS A 277 16.63 24.87 -23.90
CA LYS A 277 16.15 25.11 -22.56
C LYS A 277 14.91 24.26 -22.30
N TYR A 278 14.94 23.55 -21.22
CA TYR A 278 13.82 22.81 -20.68
C TYR A 278 12.73 23.77 -20.19
N ASN A 279 11.52 23.67 -20.73
CA ASN A 279 10.35 24.37 -20.21
C ASN A 279 9.44 23.37 -19.51
N PRO A 280 9.27 23.44 -18.17
CA PRO A 280 8.42 22.52 -17.40
C PRO A 280 6.92 22.80 -17.55
N GLU A 281 6.53 23.92 -18.16
CA GLU A 281 5.11 24.27 -18.33
C GLU A 281 4.59 23.69 -19.64
N TRP A 282 3.64 22.78 -19.53
CA TRP A 282 2.88 22.18 -20.64
C TRP A 282 1.95 23.16 -21.36
N SER A 283 1.99 24.44 -21.01
CA SER A 283 1.01 25.46 -21.38
C SER A 283 1.41 26.36 -22.54
N GLU A 284 2.61 26.23 -23.11
CA GLU A 284 2.92 26.98 -24.33
C GLU A 284 2.48 26.20 -25.56
N GLU A 285 1.28 26.50 -26.03
CA GLU A 285 0.76 26.07 -27.31
C GLU A 285 1.56 26.73 -28.42
N GLU A 286 2.30 25.94 -29.20
CA GLU A 286 2.88 26.43 -30.44
C GLU A 286 1.76 26.50 -31.47
N VAL A 287 1.35 27.70 -31.79
CA VAL A 287 0.27 27.97 -32.75
C VAL A 287 0.88 28.11 -34.12
N ALA A 288 0.59 27.17 -35.00
CA ALA A 288 0.92 27.32 -36.41
C ALA A 288 -0.18 28.08 -37.12
N GLU A 289 0.19 29.20 -37.69
CA GLU A 289 -0.74 30.03 -38.49
C GLU A 289 -0.89 29.41 -39.88
N ILE A 290 -2.12 29.06 -40.26
CA ILE A 290 -2.45 28.69 -41.63
C ILE A 290 -2.77 30.00 -42.39
N LYS A 291 -1.93 30.31 -43.40
CA LYS A 291 -2.04 31.52 -44.21
C LYS A 291 -2.63 31.19 -45.59
N ASP A 292 -3.45 32.10 -46.10
CA ASP A 292 -3.94 32.02 -47.50
C ASP A 292 -2.83 32.37 -48.50
N GLU A 293 -3.14 32.26 -49.80
CA GLU A 293 -2.21 32.57 -50.90
C GLU A 293 -1.78 34.07 -50.89
N GLN A 294 -2.45 34.91 -50.14
CA GLN A 294 -2.15 36.33 -49.98
C GLN A 294 -1.43 36.67 -48.69
N GLY A 295 -1.14 35.61 -47.83
CA GLY A 295 -0.41 35.75 -46.58
C GLY A 295 -1.26 36.16 -45.37
N ALA A 296 -2.59 36.21 -45.51
CA ALA A 296 -3.48 36.45 -44.38
C ALA A 296 -3.73 35.16 -43.56
N VAL A 297 -3.73 35.25 -42.24
CA VAL A 297 -3.99 34.12 -41.34
C VAL A 297 -5.46 33.74 -41.45
N ILE A 298 -5.73 32.54 -41.94
CA ILE A 298 -7.07 31.99 -42.09
C ILE A 298 -7.48 31.20 -40.84
N ASP A 299 -6.53 30.47 -40.29
CA ASP A 299 -6.77 29.58 -39.15
C ASP A 299 -5.48 29.38 -38.34
N THR A 300 -5.64 28.98 -37.10
CA THR A 300 -4.51 28.67 -36.20
C THR A 300 -4.65 27.24 -35.67
N VAL A 301 -3.64 26.40 -35.95
CA VAL A 301 -3.60 25.04 -35.44
C VAL A 301 -2.62 24.95 -34.29
N VAL A 302 -3.11 24.51 -33.14
CA VAL A 302 -2.27 24.24 -31.97
C VAL A 302 -1.43 22.98 -32.24
N LEU A 303 -0.14 23.16 -32.39
CA LEU A 303 0.81 22.05 -32.51
C LEU A 303 1.17 21.59 -31.09
N ARG A 304 0.74 20.41 -30.68
CA ARG A 304 1.23 19.78 -29.44
C ARG A 304 2.72 19.48 -29.60
N LYS A 305 3.56 20.06 -28.75
CA LYS A 305 4.98 19.72 -28.68
C LYS A 305 5.11 18.26 -28.29
N ILE A 306 5.76 17.46 -29.12
CA ILE A 306 6.04 16.05 -28.80
C ILE A 306 7.12 16.01 -27.75
N ALA A 307 6.75 15.59 -26.53
CA ALA A 307 7.72 15.35 -25.48
C ALA A 307 8.62 14.15 -25.86
N LYS A 308 9.91 14.38 -26.00
CA LYS A 308 10.89 13.31 -26.23
C LYS A 308 11.34 12.74 -24.89
N GLY A 309 11.16 11.44 -24.70
CA GLY A 309 11.72 10.74 -23.55
C GLY A 309 13.24 10.65 -23.65
N LYS A 310 13.93 11.07 -22.60
CA LYS A 310 15.41 10.99 -22.52
C LYS A 310 15.83 10.42 -21.18
N TRP A 311 16.84 9.58 -21.19
CA TRP A 311 17.49 9.13 -19.97
C TRP A 311 18.38 10.24 -19.41
N LYS A 312 18.03 10.72 -18.21
CA LYS A 312 18.77 11.75 -17.50
C LYS A 312 19.54 11.10 -16.35
N ARG A 313 20.84 11.39 -16.26
CA ARG A 313 21.65 10.94 -15.13
C ARG A 313 21.28 11.74 -13.89
N LEU A 314 20.93 11.05 -12.79
CA LEU A 314 20.61 11.66 -11.51
C LEU A 314 21.85 11.72 -10.63
N LYS A 315 22.11 12.90 -10.06
CA LYS A 315 23.10 13.13 -9.02
C LYS A 315 22.44 13.28 -7.65
N ASN A 316 21.35 14.06 -7.58
CA ASN A 316 20.61 14.33 -6.37
C ASN A 316 19.59 13.23 -6.16
N LYS A 317 19.95 12.21 -5.38
CA LYS A 317 19.08 11.04 -5.15
C LYS A 317 19.14 10.57 -3.70
N PHE A 318 18.05 9.93 -3.28
CA PHE A 318 17.91 9.31 -1.96
C PHE A 318 17.12 8.02 -2.06
N ILE A 319 17.25 7.19 -1.05
CA ILE A 319 16.39 6.02 -0.83
C ILE A 319 15.66 6.19 0.50
N THR A 320 14.54 5.50 0.65
CA THR A 320 13.81 5.47 1.92
C THR A 320 13.71 4.04 2.43
N GLU A 321 13.79 3.87 3.74
CA GLU A 321 13.65 2.59 4.41
C GLU A 321 12.78 2.75 5.66
N TYR A 322 12.02 1.71 6.00
CA TYR A 322 11.29 1.67 7.26
C TYR A 322 12.13 1.02 8.35
N THR A 323 12.10 1.57 9.55
CA THR A 323 12.68 0.96 10.74
C THR A 323 11.74 -0.10 11.31
N ASP A 324 12.20 -0.83 12.33
CA ASP A 324 11.41 -1.84 13.04
C ASP A 324 10.13 -1.28 13.64
N ASP A 325 10.16 0.00 14.05
CA ASP A 325 9.01 0.77 14.57
C ASP A 325 8.15 1.38 13.45
N TRP A 326 8.35 0.97 12.21
CA TRP A 326 7.66 1.52 11.04
C TRP A 326 7.80 3.04 10.87
N LYS A 327 8.90 3.63 11.34
CA LYS A 327 9.25 5.02 11.02
C LYS A 327 10.02 5.08 9.73
N LEU A 328 9.78 6.11 8.93
CA LEU A 328 10.46 6.27 7.66
C LEU A 328 11.80 6.97 7.85
N LYS A 329 12.85 6.34 7.33
CA LYS A 329 14.22 6.85 7.28
C LYS A 329 14.57 7.20 5.83
N VAL A 330 15.05 8.41 5.62
CA VAL A 330 15.61 8.89 4.34
C VAL A 330 17.11 8.75 4.40
N ILE A 331 17.71 8.11 3.39
CA ILE A 331 19.15 7.90 3.29
C ILE A 331 19.64 8.57 2.01
N PHE A 332 20.56 9.51 2.15
CA PHE A 332 21.20 10.20 1.03
C PHE A 332 22.39 9.44 0.49
N GLY A 333 23.00 9.95 -0.58
CA GLY A 333 24.17 9.34 -1.21
C GLY A 333 25.44 9.40 -0.37
N ALA A 334 26.54 8.90 -0.95
CA ALA A 334 27.84 8.87 -0.28
C ALA A 334 28.53 10.25 -0.22
N GLY A 335 28.08 11.18 -1.04
CA GLY A 335 28.49 12.56 -1.02
C GLY A 335 29.91 12.85 -1.50
N ILE A 336 30.07 13.13 -2.79
CA ILE A 336 31.21 13.95 -3.22
C ILE A 336 30.70 14.96 -4.23
N ARG A 337 30.85 16.21 -3.86
CA ARG A 337 30.82 17.32 -4.81
C ARG A 337 32.20 17.50 -5.39
N ASN A 338 32.31 17.22 -6.67
CA ASN A 338 33.58 17.31 -7.40
C ASN A 338 33.96 18.71 -7.83
N GLU A 339 33.65 19.75 -7.08
CA GLU A 339 34.16 21.04 -7.46
C GLU A 339 35.30 21.57 -6.59
N TYR A 340 35.49 21.10 -5.34
CA TYR A 340 36.62 21.48 -4.50
C TYR A 340 36.98 20.43 -3.45
N GLY A 341 37.38 19.24 -3.86
CA GLY A 341 38.36 18.41 -3.18
C GLY A 341 38.25 18.01 -1.72
N ASP A 342 37.23 18.35 -0.98
CA ASP A 342 37.12 17.96 0.44
C ASP A 342 36.43 16.62 0.61
N ILE A 343 37.21 15.56 0.69
CA ILE A 343 36.82 14.24 1.12
C ILE A 343 36.62 14.30 2.64
N PRO A 344 35.44 13.96 3.19
CA PRO A 344 35.26 13.83 4.63
C PRO A 344 36.35 12.94 5.24
N GLN A 345 36.93 13.34 6.37
CA GLN A 345 38.12 12.65 6.93
C GLN A 345 37.89 11.17 7.26
N ASP A 346 36.65 10.76 7.53
CA ASP A 346 36.29 9.37 7.81
C ASP A 346 36.27 8.46 6.57
N ALA A 347 36.22 9.04 5.38
CA ALA A 347 36.31 8.31 4.13
C ALA A 347 37.72 7.71 3.88
N LYS A 348 38.72 8.08 4.66
CA LYS A 348 40.10 7.56 4.56
C LYS A 348 40.27 6.08 4.94
N LYS A 349 39.21 5.43 5.45
CA LYS A 349 39.25 4.00 5.84
C LYS A 349 39.05 3.02 4.68
N PHE A 350 38.57 3.48 3.53
CA PHE A 350 38.50 2.67 2.31
C PHE A 350 39.80 2.82 1.50
N THR A 351 40.17 1.76 0.80
CA THR A 351 41.37 1.83 -0.06
C THR A 351 41.19 3.00 -1.04
N GLN A 352 42.12 3.93 -0.99
CA GLN A 352 42.13 5.21 -1.70
C GLN A 352 41.84 5.08 -3.21
N TYR A 353 42.11 3.93 -3.80
CA TYR A 353 41.90 3.62 -5.22
C TYR A 353 40.46 3.22 -5.57
N GLN A 354 39.79 2.45 -4.72
CA GLN A 354 38.39 2.05 -4.96
C GLN A 354 37.46 3.24 -4.75
N MET A 355 37.77 4.04 -3.75
CA MET A 355 36.99 5.22 -3.41
C MET A 355 37.13 6.33 -4.47
N SER A 356 38.31 6.63 -4.94
CA SER A 356 38.49 7.66 -5.98
C SER A 356 37.79 7.31 -7.30
N ARG A 357 37.61 6.04 -7.62
CA ARG A 357 36.90 5.60 -8.82
C ARG A 357 35.35 5.64 -8.67
N MET A 358 34.84 5.28 -7.51
CA MET A 358 33.41 5.38 -7.22
C MET A 358 32.97 6.83 -7.05
N LEU A 359 33.83 7.66 -6.49
CA LEU A 359 33.57 9.02 -6.09
C LEU A 359 33.76 10.02 -7.24
N ALA A 360 34.74 9.77 -8.13
CA ALA A 360 34.97 10.60 -9.32
C ALA A 360 33.80 10.61 -10.33
N ASN A 361 32.85 9.70 -10.18
CA ASN A 361 31.74 9.54 -11.12
C ASN A 361 30.35 9.88 -10.53
N ASP A 362 30.23 10.47 -9.34
CA ASP A 362 28.94 10.73 -8.64
C ASP A 362 28.04 9.49 -8.57
N TYR A 363 28.65 8.31 -8.47
CA TYR A 363 27.99 7.03 -8.68
C TYR A 363 26.90 6.76 -7.64
N MET A 364 27.13 7.18 -6.39
CA MET A 364 26.20 6.91 -5.28
C MET A 364 25.39 8.14 -4.84
N GLY A 365 25.36 9.19 -5.65
CA GLY A 365 24.62 10.41 -5.35
C GLY A 365 25.35 11.39 -4.43
N VAL A 366 24.88 12.62 -4.41
CA VAL A 366 25.45 13.73 -3.62
C VAL A 366 24.76 13.88 -2.27
N LEU A 367 25.42 14.55 -1.34
CA LEU A 367 24.86 14.94 -0.04
C LEU A 367 24.18 16.32 -0.14
N PRO A 368 23.21 16.61 0.74
CA PRO A 368 22.68 17.96 0.92
C PRO A 368 23.81 18.94 1.29
N LYS A 369 23.70 20.20 0.89
CA LYS A 369 24.67 21.25 1.29
C LYS A 369 24.66 21.48 2.79
N SER A 370 25.85 21.80 3.34
CA SER A 370 25.94 22.31 4.73
C SER A 370 25.33 23.69 4.83
N GLU A 371 24.89 24.05 6.04
CA GLU A 371 24.27 25.34 6.35
C GLU A 371 23.10 25.69 5.39
N SER A 372 22.34 24.66 5.04
CA SER A 372 21.16 24.75 4.19
C SER A 372 19.89 24.33 4.95
N THR A 373 18.73 24.70 4.39
CA THR A 373 17.43 24.27 4.92
C THR A 373 16.85 23.21 3.97
N MET A 374 16.61 22.03 4.52
CA MET A 374 15.97 20.91 3.84
C MET A 374 14.47 20.90 4.12
N TYR A 375 13.68 20.74 3.10
CA TYR A 375 12.24 20.56 3.16
C TYR A 375 11.88 19.19 2.58
N ILE A 376 11.28 18.35 3.39
CA ILE A 376 10.83 17.01 3.00
C ILE A 376 9.31 17.03 2.91
N LEU A 377 8.80 16.85 1.71
CA LEU A 377 7.37 16.69 1.44
C LEU A 377 7.04 15.20 1.52
N TYR A 378 6.19 14.80 2.46
CA TYR A 378 5.81 13.41 2.71
C TYR A 378 4.33 13.29 2.98
N ARG A 379 3.80 12.06 2.89
CA ARG A 379 2.40 11.75 3.12
C ARG A 379 2.22 10.85 4.32
N ILE A 380 1.17 11.11 5.09
CA ILE A 380 0.75 10.29 6.22
C ILE A 380 -0.67 9.78 6.01
N GLY A 381 -1.03 8.65 6.61
CA GLY A 381 -2.39 8.09 6.56
C GLY A 381 -2.42 6.64 6.10
N GLY A 382 -3.40 6.29 5.27
CA GLY A 382 -3.57 4.95 4.71
C GLY A 382 -4.01 3.90 5.73
N GLY A 383 -3.91 2.63 5.33
CA GLY A 383 -4.34 1.47 6.09
C GLY A 383 -5.76 1.02 5.71
N GLU A 384 -6.19 -0.12 6.23
CA GLU A 384 -7.52 -0.71 5.96
C GLU A 384 -8.66 0.20 6.40
N ILE A 385 -8.47 0.98 7.47
CA ILE A 385 -9.43 1.96 7.97
C ILE A 385 -9.76 3.06 6.95
N SER A 386 -8.93 3.21 5.93
CA SER A 386 -9.16 4.16 4.85
C SER A 386 -10.15 3.66 3.78
N ASN A 387 -10.56 2.40 3.83
CA ASN A 387 -11.63 1.87 3.01
C ASN A 387 -12.97 2.30 3.63
N ILE A 388 -13.69 3.18 2.96
CA ILE A 388 -14.97 3.74 3.43
C ILE A 388 -16.11 3.40 2.48
N ALA A 389 -17.32 3.31 3.01
CA ALA A 389 -18.52 3.06 2.20
C ALA A 389 -18.89 4.28 1.33
N ALA A 390 -19.65 4.04 0.27
CA ALA A 390 -20.20 5.11 -0.56
C ALA A 390 -21.11 6.03 0.25
N GLY A 391 -21.11 7.34 -0.07
CA GLY A 391 -21.94 8.36 0.57
C GLY A 391 -21.52 8.78 1.97
N THR A 392 -20.38 8.31 2.50
CA THR A 392 -19.91 8.63 3.85
C THR A 392 -19.01 9.86 3.92
N LEU A 393 -18.38 10.25 2.83
CA LEU A 393 -17.46 11.39 2.76
C LEU A 393 -18.25 12.68 2.52
N THR A 394 -18.64 13.37 3.57
CA THR A 394 -19.53 14.53 3.48
C THR A 394 -18.95 15.83 4.02
N ASN A 395 -17.87 15.77 4.79
CA ASN A 395 -17.31 16.93 5.46
C ASN A 395 -16.09 17.47 4.73
N ILE A 396 -16.04 18.78 4.52
CA ILE A 396 -14.87 19.50 4.02
C ILE A 396 -14.15 20.11 5.23
N ILE A 397 -12.92 19.64 5.51
CA ILE A 397 -12.12 20.15 6.64
C ILE A 397 -11.41 21.44 6.25
N SER A 398 -10.75 21.43 5.09
CA SER A 398 -9.98 22.55 4.58
C SER A 398 -10.26 22.70 3.09
N LEU A 399 -10.76 23.84 2.70
CA LEU A 399 -11.12 24.17 1.32
C LEU A 399 -10.12 25.17 0.75
N ASN A 400 -9.27 24.71 -0.17
CA ASN A 400 -8.30 25.53 -0.86
C ASN A 400 -8.83 25.83 -2.27
N ILE A 401 -9.49 26.99 -2.43
CA ILE A 401 -10.13 27.41 -3.69
C ILE A 401 -9.75 28.82 -4.07
N GLU A 402 -9.67 29.03 -5.38
CA GLU A 402 -9.59 30.35 -6.01
C GLU A 402 -10.87 30.58 -6.82
N ILE A 403 -11.44 31.77 -6.73
CA ILE A 403 -12.61 32.23 -7.49
C ILE A 403 -12.26 33.61 -7.97
N GLU A 404 -12.23 33.82 -9.28
CA GLU A 404 -11.89 35.12 -9.86
C GLU A 404 -12.99 36.13 -9.60
N GLY A 405 -14.24 35.80 -9.91
CA GLY A 405 -15.39 36.67 -9.80
C GLY A 405 -15.37 37.79 -10.83
N ASN A 406 -16.44 38.59 -10.88
CA ASN A 406 -16.49 39.76 -11.72
C ASN A 406 -16.16 41.03 -10.89
N PRO A 407 -15.02 41.71 -11.16
CA PRO A 407 -14.61 42.88 -10.40
C PRO A 407 -15.56 44.08 -10.52
N GLU A 408 -16.38 44.13 -11.61
CA GLU A 408 -17.34 45.20 -11.84
C GLU A 408 -18.66 45.00 -11.07
N ASP A 409 -18.86 43.79 -10.51
CA ASP A 409 -20.06 43.48 -9.72
C ASP A 409 -19.91 43.99 -8.28
N SER A 410 -20.81 44.88 -7.87
CA SER A 410 -20.84 45.42 -6.51
C SER A 410 -21.06 44.36 -5.42
N LEU A 411 -21.64 43.19 -5.78
CA LEU A 411 -21.89 42.05 -4.90
C LEU A 411 -20.86 40.91 -5.07
N CYS A 412 -19.78 41.15 -5.79
CA CYS A 412 -18.76 40.14 -6.10
C CYS A 412 -18.30 39.38 -4.86
N SER A 413 -17.92 40.08 -3.79
CA SER A 413 -17.44 39.44 -2.54
C SER A 413 -18.51 38.58 -1.84
N GLU A 414 -19.79 38.96 -1.94
CA GLU A 414 -20.89 38.16 -1.37
C GLU A 414 -21.16 36.94 -2.21
N LYS A 415 -21.17 37.03 -3.52
CA LYS A 415 -21.33 35.91 -4.44
C LYS A 415 -20.20 34.91 -4.29
N ILE A 416 -18.94 35.35 -4.21
CA ILE A 416 -17.79 34.49 -3.94
C ILE A 416 -17.96 33.73 -2.61
N ARG A 417 -18.38 34.43 -1.56
CA ARG A 417 -18.62 33.81 -0.24
C ARG A 417 -19.74 32.77 -0.29
N ASP A 418 -20.81 33.04 -1.05
CA ASP A 418 -21.95 32.12 -1.17
C ASP A 418 -21.61 30.91 -2.03
N VAL A 419 -20.86 31.07 -3.11
CA VAL A 419 -20.30 29.93 -3.86
C VAL A 419 -19.43 29.07 -2.98
N ARG A 420 -18.50 29.68 -2.22
CA ARG A 420 -17.63 28.95 -1.29
C ARG A 420 -18.41 28.16 -0.22
N LYS A 421 -19.50 28.75 0.32
CA LYS A 421 -20.36 28.07 1.32
C LYS A 421 -21.20 26.95 0.71
N SER A 422 -21.51 27.04 -0.57
CA SER A 422 -22.33 26.05 -1.29
C SER A 422 -21.56 24.80 -1.71
N MET A 423 -20.23 24.81 -1.56
CA MET A 423 -19.40 23.66 -1.89
C MET A 423 -19.78 22.45 -1.02
N THR A 424 -20.07 21.35 -1.68
CA THR A 424 -20.35 20.06 -1.02
C THR A 424 -19.53 18.95 -1.68
N VAL A 425 -19.29 17.90 -0.93
CA VAL A 425 -18.57 16.72 -1.37
C VAL A 425 -19.36 15.47 -1.02
N THR A 426 -19.36 14.50 -1.89
CA THR A 426 -19.84 13.15 -1.59
C THR A 426 -19.02 12.13 -2.38
N ASN A 427 -18.83 10.94 -1.84
CA ASN A 427 -18.24 9.86 -2.60
C ASN A 427 -19.35 8.99 -3.20
N THR A 428 -19.33 8.86 -4.52
CA THR A 428 -20.31 8.07 -5.28
C THR A 428 -20.03 6.57 -5.17
N THR A 429 -18.75 6.21 -5.03
CA THR A 429 -18.28 4.84 -4.91
C THR A 429 -17.59 4.62 -3.56
N PRO A 430 -17.51 3.37 -3.07
CA PRO A 430 -16.68 3.07 -1.92
C PRO A 430 -15.19 3.35 -2.24
N SER A 431 -14.40 3.71 -1.24
CA SER A 431 -12.96 3.82 -1.43
C SER A 431 -12.32 2.44 -1.56
N TYR A 432 -11.21 2.37 -2.26
CA TYR A 432 -10.54 1.12 -2.59
C TYR A 432 -9.01 1.25 -2.50
N GLY A 433 -8.35 0.16 -2.11
CA GLY A 433 -6.90 0.05 -2.16
C GLY A 433 -6.17 0.37 -0.86
N GLY A 434 -6.89 0.66 0.22
CA GLY A 434 -6.32 0.80 1.55
C GLY A 434 -5.89 -0.56 2.12
N LYS A 435 -4.64 -0.66 2.55
CA LYS A 435 -4.06 -1.88 3.12
C LYS A 435 -3.11 -1.52 4.27
N ASN A 436 -3.12 -2.34 5.32
CA ASN A 436 -2.18 -2.22 6.43
C ASN A 436 -0.77 -2.67 6.03
N GLU A 437 0.19 -2.51 6.93
CA GLU A 437 1.53 -3.04 6.80
C GLU A 437 1.51 -4.56 6.55
N PRO A 438 2.42 -5.08 5.73
CA PRO A 438 2.47 -6.50 5.43
C PRO A 438 2.86 -7.31 6.67
N THR A 439 2.25 -8.47 6.82
CA THR A 439 2.63 -9.43 7.85
C THR A 439 4.00 -10.05 7.54
N THR A 440 4.64 -10.62 8.56
CA THR A 440 5.91 -11.33 8.41
C THR A 440 5.86 -12.41 7.32
N GLU A 441 4.74 -13.15 7.25
CA GLU A 441 4.55 -14.18 6.22
C GLU A 441 4.41 -13.58 4.82
N GLU A 442 3.66 -12.49 4.67
CA GLU A 442 3.57 -11.79 3.38
C GLU A 442 4.94 -11.30 2.91
N ILE A 443 5.77 -10.78 3.83
CA ILE A 443 7.13 -10.34 3.50
C ILE A 443 7.98 -11.52 3.03
N ARG A 444 7.87 -12.70 3.68
CA ARG A 444 8.57 -13.91 3.22
C ARG A 444 8.17 -14.31 1.80
N TYR A 445 6.87 -14.29 1.49
CA TYR A 445 6.40 -14.53 0.13
C TYR A 445 6.94 -13.48 -0.85
N MET A 446 6.92 -12.20 -0.49
CA MET A 446 7.48 -11.13 -1.33
C MET A 446 8.97 -11.35 -1.62
N ILE A 447 9.76 -11.77 -0.64
CA ILE A 447 11.19 -12.07 -0.82
C ILE A 447 11.37 -13.23 -1.80
N LYS A 448 10.66 -14.34 -1.62
CA LYS A 448 10.75 -15.52 -2.48
C LYS A 448 10.43 -15.17 -3.95
N TYR A 449 9.41 -14.36 -4.18
CA TYR A 449 9.02 -13.92 -5.53
C TYR A 449 9.97 -12.85 -6.11
N ASN A 450 10.57 -12.01 -5.27
CA ASN A 450 11.47 -10.94 -5.73
C ASN A 450 12.79 -11.46 -6.29
N VAL A 451 13.32 -12.54 -5.72
CA VAL A 451 14.62 -13.10 -6.12
C VAL A 451 14.65 -13.47 -7.62
N SER A 452 13.51 -13.85 -8.19
CA SER A 452 13.40 -14.26 -9.59
C SER A 452 13.15 -13.13 -10.58
N SER A 453 12.68 -11.94 -10.15
CA SER A 453 12.05 -10.98 -11.08
C SER A 453 12.94 -9.92 -11.71
N GLN A 454 14.21 -9.76 -11.38
CA GLN A 454 15.22 -8.86 -12.00
C GLN A 454 14.70 -7.52 -12.59
N ASN A 455 13.75 -6.83 -11.95
CA ASN A 455 13.14 -5.56 -12.40
C ASN A 455 12.39 -5.63 -13.76
N ARG A 456 11.92 -6.78 -14.17
CA ARG A 456 11.09 -6.99 -15.36
C ARG A 456 10.04 -8.08 -15.08
N CYS A 457 8.92 -8.03 -15.78
CA CYS A 457 7.90 -9.06 -15.70
C CYS A 457 8.04 -10.01 -16.88
N VAL A 458 8.45 -11.25 -16.62
CA VAL A 458 8.58 -12.33 -17.63
C VAL A 458 7.66 -13.48 -17.26
N THR A 459 7.54 -13.78 -15.98
CA THR A 459 6.64 -14.83 -15.46
C THR A 459 5.42 -14.22 -14.79
N LEU A 460 4.35 -14.97 -14.65
CA LEU A 460 3.14 -14.53 -13.92
C LEU A 460 3.47 -14.10 -12.48
N LYS A 461 4.40 -14.79 -11.83
CA LYS A 461 4.88 -14.46 -10.48
C LYS A 461 5.56 -13.10 -10.41
N ASP A 462 6.23 -12.67 -11.49
CA ASP A 462 6.85 -11.35 -11.55
C ASP A 462 5.79 -10.25 -11.53
N TYR A 463 4.65 -10.44 -12.24
CA TYR A 463 3.52 -9.52 -12.20
C TYR A 463 2.94 -9.41 -10.79
N ILE A 464 2.72 -10.54 -10.10
CA ILE A 464 2.22 -10.57 -8.72
C ILE A 464 3.17 -9.80 -7.79
N SER A 465 4.47 -10.07 -7.87
CA SER A 465 5.49 -9.39 -7.07
C SER A 465 5.53 -7.88 -7.35
N ARG A 466 5.37 -7.47 -8.60
CA ARG A 466 5.38 -6.04 -8.96
C ARG A 466 4.20 -5.28 -8.42
N ILE A 467 3.00 -5.82 -8.53
CA ILE A 467 1.79 -5.17 -8.00
C ILE A 467 1.93 -4.92 -6.50
N SER A 468 2.50 -5.87 -5.75
CA SER A 468 2.76 -5.69 -4.32
C SER A 468 3.69 -4.50 -4.00
N LYS A 469 4.55 -4.11 -4.95
CA LYS A 469 5.51 -3.00 -4.82
C LYS A 469 4.97 -1.64 -5.30
N ILE A 470 3.76 -1.57 -5.80
CA ILE A 470 3.18 -0.30 -6.26
C ILE A 470 3.28 0.76 -5.15
N PRO A 471 3.70 2.01 -5.46
CA PRO A 471 3.82 3.06 -4.45
C PRO A 471 2.51 3.28 -3.68
N ALA A 472 2.64 3.55 -2.37
CA ALA A 472 1.52 3.63 -1.43
C ALA A 472 0.41 4.60 -1.86
N LYS A 473 0.76 5.68 -2.53
CA LYS A 473 -0.15 6.74 -2.98
C LYS A 473 -1.12 6.33 -4.09
N PHE A 474 -0.84 5.24 -4.81
CA PHE A 474 -1.66 4.80 -5.95
C PHE A 474 -2.71 3.76 -5.58
N GLY A 475 -2.75 3.33 -4.32
CA GLY A 475 -3.58 2.22 -3.87
C GLY A 475 -3.02 0.86 -4.30
N CYS A 476 -3.49 -0.19 -3.64
CA CYS A 476 -3.08 -1.57 -3.96
C CYS A 476 -4.25 -2.50 -3.66
N PRO A 477 -4.55 -3.50 -4.49
CA PRO A 477 -5.51 -4.52 -4.13
C PRO A 477 -5.04 -5.27 -2.88
N PHE A 478 -5.99 -5.74 -2.07
CA PHE A 478 -5.67 -6.53 -0.89
C PHE A 478 -5.07 -7.88 -1.27
N ARG A 479 -5.70 -8.55 -2.24
CA ARG A 479 -5.21 -9.79 -2.84
C ARG A 479 -5.26 -9.67 -4.36
N HIS A 480 -4.32 -10.32 -5.00
CA HIS A 480 -4.24 -10.36 -6.46
C HIS A 480 -3.52 -11.63 -6.91
N ASN A 481 -3.88 -12.09 -8.08
CA ASN A 481 -3.23 -13.20 -8.75
C ASN A 481 -3.17 -12.91 -10.25
N ALA A 482 -2.23 -13.52 -10.96
CA ALA A 482 -2.06 -13.35 -12.40
C ALA A 482 -2.15 -14.71 -13.08
N ILE A 483 -2.97 -14.79 -14.12
CA ILE A 483 -3.11 -15.97 -14.95
C ILE A 483 -3.03 -15.61 -16.43
N GLU A 484 -2.72 -16.58 -17.27
CA GLU A 484 -2.72 -16.42 -18.71
C GLU A 484 -4.06 -16.89 -19.28
N GLU A 485 -4.78 -15.98 -19.93
CA GLU A 485 -6.03 -16.27 -20.63
C GLU A 485 -5.97 -15.70 -22.05
N ASN A 486 -6.21 -16.54 -23.04
CA ASN A 486 -6.30 -16.11 -24.45
C ASN A 486 -5.13 -15.25 -24.93
N ASN A 487 -3.88 -15.61 -24.61
CA ASN A 487 -2.67 -14.84 -24.90
C ASN A 487 -2.62 -13.45 -24.23
N LYS A 488 -3.38 -13.24 -23.17
CA LYS A 488 -3.32 -12.04 -22.33
C LYS A 488 -2.97 -12.45 -20.91
N ILE A 489 -2.31 -11.57 -20.21
CA ILE A 489 -2.09 -11.68 -18.78
C ILE A 489 -3.27 -11.02 -18.09
N VAL A 490 -4.10 -11.83 -17.45
CA VAL A 490 -5.24 -11.35 -16.67
C VAL A 490 -4.85 -11.33 -15.20
N ILE A 491 -4.97 -10.16 -14.60
CA ILE A 491 -4.70 -9.94 -13.18
C ILE A 491 -6.03 -9.82 -12.47
N TYR A 492 -6.33 -10.80 -11.63
CA TYR A 492 -7.49 -10.78 -10.77
C TYR A 492 -7.18 -10.09 -9.46
N THR A 493 -8.05 -9.23 -9.01
CA THR A 493 -7.85 -8.40 -7.81
C THR A 493 -9.06 -8.45 -6.90
N LEU A 494 -8.82 -8.47 -5.59
CA LEU A 494 -9.81 -8.33 -4.54
C LEU A 494 -9.39 -7.19 -3.60
N GLY A 495 -10.34 -6.39 -3.16
CA GLY A 495 -10.17 -5.35 -2.18
C GLY A 495 -10.67 -5.75 -0.79
N LEU A 496 -10.57 -4.82 0.16
CA LEU A 496 -11.26 -4.89 1.43
C LEU A 496 -12.32 -3.79 1.49
N ASP A 497 -13.47 -4.10 2.03
CA ASP A 497 -14.48 -3.11 2.37
C ASP A 497 -14.17 -2.42 3.70
N TYR A 498 -15.06 -1.51 4.11
CA TYR A 498 -14.92 -0.74 5.35
C TYR A 498 -15.10 -1.59 6.64
N GLU A 499 -15.66 -2.78 6.54
CA GLU A 499 -15.82 -3.75 7.65
C GLU A 499 -14.63 -4.72 7.72
N GLY A 500 -13.74 -4.69 6.72
CA GLY A 500 -12.58 -5.57 6.62
C GLY A 500 -12.87 -6.90 5.93
N HIS A 501 -14.02 -7.01 5.24
CA HIS A 501 -14.37 -8.16 4.42
C HIS A 501 -13.88 -8.00 2.99
N LEU A 502 -13.76 -9.12 2.28
CA LEU A 502 -13.40 -9.10 0.87
C LEU A 502 -14.48 -8.41 0.03
N THR A 503 -14.04 -7.59 -0.91
CA THR A 503 -14.91 -6.97 -1.92
C THR A 503 -14.39 -7.24 -3.31
N ASN A 504 -15.29 -7.56 -4.22
CA ASN A 504 -15.01 -7.68 -5.65
C ASN A 504 -15.18 -6.34 -6.40
N PHE A 505 -15.48 -5.26 -5.67
CA PHE A 505 -15.50 -3.93 -6.26
C PHE A 505 -14.09 -3.55 -6.73
N LEU A 506 -13.94 -3.27 -8.02
CA LEU A 506 -12.69 -2.80 -8.61
C LEU A 506 -12.82 -1.33 -8.98
N SER A 507 -12.07 -0.47 -8.31
CA SER A 507 -11.97 0.93 -8.68
C SER A 507 -11.22 1.08 -10.01
N GLU A 508 -11.84 1.74 -10.98
CA GLU A 508 -11.22 1.99 -12.29
C GLU A 508 -9.91 2.76 -12.16
N THR A 509 -9.86 3.72 -11.25
CA THR A 509 -8.63 4.49 -10.96
C THR A 509 -7.49 3.60 -10.50
N VAL A 510 -7.75 2.66 -9.56
CA VAL A 510 -6.72 1.75 -9.08
C VAL A 510 -6.32 0.77 -10.18
N ALA A 511 -7.27 0.27 -10.96
CA ALA A 511 -6.98 -0.60 -12.10
C ALA A 511 -6.07 0.09 -13.13
N ASN A 512 -6.37 1.34 -13.49
CA ASN A 512 -5.55 2.13 -14.40
C ASN A 512 -4.17 2.45 -13.81
N ASN A 513 -4.06 2.76 -12.51
CA ASN A 513 -2.79 2.96 -11.83
C ASN A 513 -1.91 1.70 -11.89
N ILE A 514 -2.48 0.52 -11.63
CA ILE A 514 -1.76 -0.75 -11.72
C ILE A 514 -1.29 -1.00 -13.17
N LYS A 515 -2.16 -0.78 -14.15
CA LYS A 515 -1.85 -0.97 -15.56
C LYS A 515 -0.72 -0.04 -16.02
N ASN A 516 -0.78 1.24 -15.64
CA ASN A 516 0.26 2.22 -15.95
C ASN A 516 1.57 1.89 -15.25
N TYR A 517 1.52 1.48 -13.98
CA TYR A 517 2.71 1.05 -13.26
C TYR A 517 3.38 -0.17 -13.91
N LEU A 518 2.62 -1.18 -14.29
CA LEU A 518 3.13 -2.39 -14.94
C LEU A 518 3.64 -2.13 -16.35
N SER A 519 3.18 -1.09 -17.05
CA SER A 519 3.61 -0.77 -18.42
C SER A 519 5.12 -0.57 -18.54
N GLN A 520 5.79 -0.14 -17.46
CA GLN A 520 7.24 0.08 -17.39
C GLN A 520 8.04 -1.22 -17.25
N TYR A 521 7.40 -2.30 -16.78
CA TYR A 521 8.07 -3.57 -16.44
C TYR A 521 7.65 -4.74 -17.33
N ARG A 522 6.49 -4.64 -18.01
CA ARG A 522 5.95 -5.71 -18.87
C ARG A 522 6.80 -5.90 -20.12
N MET A 523 6.76 -7.10 -20.69
CA MET A 523 7.31 -7.35 -22.01
C MET A 523 6.50 -6.61 -23.08
N ILE A 524 7.13 -6.32 -24.23
CA ILE A 524 6.51 -5.53 -25.31
C ILE A 524 5.24 -6.19 -25.85
N ASN A 525 5.24 -7.52 -25.88
CA ASN A 525 4.13 -8.30 -26.45
C ASN A 525 3.05 -8.70 -25.43
N ASP A 526 3.22 -8.35 -24.15
CA ASP A 526 2.28 -8.73 -23.10
C ASP A 526 1.11 -7.75 -23.06
N PHE A 527 -0.10 -8.29 -23.17
CA PHE A 527 -1.33 -7.54 -22.97
C PHE A 527 -1.83 -7.80 -21.56
N VAL A 528 -1.89 -6.76 -20.76
CA VAL A 528 -2.33 -6.84 -19.37
C VAL A 528 -3.77 -6.36 -19.26
N GLU A 529 -4.64 -7.21 -18.72
CA GLU A 529 -6.03 -6.91 -18.37
C GLU A 529 -6.23 -7.09 -16.86
N ILE A 530 -6.99 -6.20 -16.24
CA ILE A 530 -7.26 -6.27 -14.80
C ILE A 530 -8.74 -6.53 -14.62
N LYS A 531 -9.06 -7.56 -13.83
CA LYS A 531 -10.42 -7.99 -13.53
C LYS A 531 -10.63 -8.14 -12.03
N SER A 532 -11.88 -8.09 -11.63
CA SER A 532 -12.32 -8.44 -10.29
C SER A 532 -12.23 -9.96 -10.08
N GLY A 533 -11.74 -10.37 -8.91
CA GLY A 533 -11.72 -11.77 -8.49
C GLY A 533 -13.07 -12.22 -7.93
N LYS A 534 -13.19 -13.53 -7.69
CA LYS A 534 -14.37 -14.18 -7.11
C LYS A 534 -14.20 -14.38 -5.61
N ILE A 535 -15.26 -14.19 -4.85
CA ILE A 535 -15.28 -14.39 -3.40
C ILE A 535 -16.21 -15.57 -3.08
N ILE A 536 -15.64 -16.63 -2.54
CA ILE A 536 -16.38 -17.82 -2.15
C ILE A 536 -16.62 -17.76 -0.64
N ASN A 537 -17.82 -17.37 -0.24
CA ASN A 537 -18.19 -17.30 1.18
C ASN A 537 -18.49 -18.70 1.71
N LEU A 538 -17.86 -19.07 2.84
CA LEU A 538 -17.99 -20.38 3.46
C LEU A 538 -18.69 -20.28 4.81
N ALA A 539 -19.43 -21.33 5.16
CA ALA A 539 -19.93 -21.57 6.49
C ALA A 539 -19.59 -22.99 6.96
N PHE A 540 -19.26 -23.11 8.23
CA PHE A 540 -18.82 -24.36 8.85
C PHE A 540 -19.85 -24.84 9.87
N ARG A 541 -20.20 -26.14 9.83
CA ARG A 541 -20.97 -26.81 10.86
C ARG A 541 -20.18 -27.96 11.42
N LEU A 542 -19.82 -27.87 12.70
CA LEU A 542 -18.97 -28.82 13.39
C LEU A 542 -19.78 -29.58 14.45
N THR A 543 -19.68 -30.90 14.45
CA THR A 543 -20.23 -31.73 15.51
C THR A 543 -19.10 -32.32 16.36
N VAL A 544 -19.05 -31.94 17.64
CA VAL A 544 -17.92 -32.31 18.52
C VAL A 544 -18.42 -33.00 19.77
N TYR A 545 -17.66 -33.98 20.28
CA TYR A 545 -17.80 -34.53 21.63
C TYR A 545 -16.88 -33.79 22.59
N LEU A 546 -17.47 -33.21 23.65
CA LEU A 546 -16.71 -32.51 24.69
C LEU A 546 -16.61 -33.32 25.97
N ASP A 547 -15.48 -33.11 26.67
CA ASP A 547 -15.28 -33.63 28.02
C ASP A 547 -16.20 -32.88 29.03
N LYS A 548 -16.84 -33.60 29.92
CA LYS A 548 -17.75 -33.05 30.94
C LYS A 548 -17.04 -32.15 31.96
N SER A 549 -15.76 -32.25 32.10
CA SER A 549 -14.95 -31.43 33.02
C SER A 549 -14.73 -29.98 32.56
N TYR A 550 -15.02 -29.69 31.31
CA TYR A 550 -14.85 -28.34 30.72
C TYR A 550 -16.18 -27.65 30.50
N ASP A 551 -16.16 -26.31 30.57
CA ASP A 551 -17.36 -25.53 30.24
C ASP A 551 -17.61 -25.53 28.73
N LYS A 552 -18.83 -25.91 28.37
CA LYS A 552 -19.27 -26.04 26.99
C LYS A 552 -19.13 -24.72 26.21
N SER A 553 -19.51 -23.62 26.84
CA SER A 553 -19.50 -22.31 26.20
C SER A 553 -18.08 -21.85 25.88
N GLU A 554 -17.15 -22.11 26.81
CA GLU A 554 -15.76 -21.74 26.64
C GLU A 554 -15.09 -22.56 25.51
N VAL A 555 -15.26 -23.88 25.51
CA VAL A 555 -14.70 -24.75 24.47
C VAL A 555 -15.32 -24.45 23.11
N THR A 556 -16.63 -24.22 23.04
CA THR A 556 -17.31 -23.81 21.80
C THR A 556 -16.74 -22.52 21.26
N LYS A 557 -16.51 -21.52 22.11
CA LYS A 557 -15.89 -20.25 21.70
C LYS A 557 -14.48 -20.45 21.17
N ARG A 558 -13.64 -21.27 21.85
CA ARG A 558 -12.29 -21.58 21.40
C ARG A 558 -12.28 -22.27 20.03
N ILE A 559 -13.23 -23.15 19.76
CA ILE A 559 -13.36 -23.80 18.45
C ILE A 559 -13.74 -22.76 17.39
N ILE A 560 -14.71 -21.88 17.66
CA ILE A 560 -15.10 -20.82 16.72
C ILE A 560 -13.91 -19.87 16.44
N ASP A 561 -13.21 -19.48 17.49
CA ASP A 561 -12.03 -18.61 17.37
C ASP A 561 -10.93 -19.28 16.51
N LEU A 562 -10.68 -20.57 16.72
CA LEU A 562 -9.69 -21.33 15.96
C LEU A 562 -10.06 -21.47 14.48
N VAL A 563 -11.32 -21.83 14.19
CA VAL A 563 -11.78 -21.97 12.78
C VAL A 563 -11.71 -20.62 12.05
N TYR A 564 -12.14 -19.55 12.71
CA TYR A 564 -12.08 -18.22 12.14
C TYR A 564 -10.62 -17.74 11.90
N ASP A 565 -9.74 -18.01 12.86
CA ASP A 565 -8.31 -17.69 12.76
C ASP A 565 -7.59 -18.52 11.68
N TYR A 566 -7.97 -19.79 11.54
CA TYR A 566 -7.43 -20.65 10.47
C TYR A 566 -7.84 -20.15 9.09
N MET A 567 -9.08 -19.70 8.93
CA MET A 567 -9.64 -19.19 7.67
C MET A 567 -9.42 -17.69 7.46
N ASP A 568 -8.56 -17.05 8.27
CA ASP A 568 -8.30 -15.61 8.13
C ASP A 568 -7.76 -15.29 6.73
N ILE A 569 -8.44 -14.41 6.02
CA ILE A 569 -8.10 -13.91 4.68
C ILE A 569 -6.67 -13.33 4.59
N ARG A 570 -6.08 -12.95 5.75
CA ARG A 570 -4.70 -12.45 5.82
C ARG A 570 -3.67 -13.56 5.77
N LYS A 571 -4.05 -14.80 6.05
CA LYS A 571 -3.16 -15.97 6.06
C LYS A 571 -3.10 -16.72 4.73
N HIS A 572 -4.06 -16.46 3.83
CA HIS A 572 -4.18 -17.13 2.55
C HIS A 572 -3.97 -16.15 1.39
N LEU A 573 -3.44 -16.67 0.29
CA LEU A 573 -3.32 -15.95 -0.97
C LEU A 573 -4.50 -16.29 -1.90
N MET A 574 -4.70 -15.48 -2.92
CA MET A 574 -5.70 -15.75 -3.94
C MET A 574 -5.30 -16.96 -4.77
N GLY A 575 -6.19 -17.95 -4.89
CA GLY A 575 -5.94 -19.22 -5.56
C GLY A 575 -5.25 -20.26 -4.68
N ASP A 576 -5.10 -20.04 -3.36
CA ASP A 576 -4.56 -21.04 -2.45
C ASP A 576 -5.62 -22.09 -2.10
N ASP A 577 -5.23 -23.37 -2.21
CA ASP A 577 -6.02 -24.48 -1.73
C ASP A 577 -5.93 -24.59 -0.20
N ILE A 578 -7.04 -24.95 0.45
CA ILE A 578 -7.11 -25.07 1.90
C ILE A 578 -7.27 -26.52 2.32
N PHE A 579 -6.35 -27.02 3.15
CA PHE A 579 -6.37 -28.37 3.69
C PHE A 579 -7.27 -28.46 4.93
N VAL A 580 -8.47 -28.98 4.76
CA VAL A 580 -9.45 -29.13 5.83
C VAL A 580 -8.97 -30.13 6.91
N GLY A 581 -8.22 -31.15 6.50
CA GLY A 581 -7.66 -32.14 7.41
C GLY A 581 -6.68 -31.58 8.45
N ASP A 582 -6.01 -30.49 8.14
CA ASP A 582 -5.13 -29.80 9.11
C ASP A 582 -5.97 -29.03 10.14
N LEU A 583 -7.08 -28.42 9.71
CA LEU A 583 -8.04 -27.79 10.63
C LEU A 583 -8.65 -28.82 11.59
N GLU A 584 -9.02 -30.03 11.10
CA GLU A 584 -9.53 -31.11 11.94
C GLU A 584 -8.53 -31.53 13.03
N LYS A 585 -7.26 -31.63 12.68
CA LYS A 585 -6.18 -31.95 13.64
C LYS A 585 -6.03 -30.85 14.69
N GLU A 586 -6.06 -29.59 14.29
CA GLU A 586 -5.95 -28.47 15.24
C GLU A 586 -7.14 -28.40 16.19
N ILE A 587 -8.37 -28.62 15.70
CA ILE A 587 -9.56 -28.72 16.58
C ILE A 587 -9.43 -29.87 17.56
N SER A 588 -8.93 -31.03 17.11
CA SER A 588 -8.79 -32.23 17.98
C SER A 588 -7.70 -32.08 19.04
N LYS A 589 -6.80 -31.12 18.92
CA LYS A 589 -5.76 -30.80 19.92
C LYS A 589 -6.26 -29.86 21.02
N LEU A 590 -7.43 -29.24 20.86
CA LEU A 590 -7.94 -28.32 21.85
C LEU A 590 -8.33 -29.03 23.15
N ASP A 591 -7.90 -28.45 24.27
CA ASP A 591 -8.27 -28.96 25.58
C ASP A 591 -9.79 -28.93 25.78
N GLY A 592 -10.37 -30.05 26.17
CA GLY A 592 -11.82 -30.22 26.35
C GLY A 592 -12.52 -30.83 25.13
N VAL A 593 -11.87 -30.97 23.98
CA VAL A 593 -12.38 -31.67 22.80
C VAL A 593 -11.95 -33.14 22.87
N ILE A 594 -12.92 -34.07 22.94
CA ILE A 594 -12.63 -35.52 22.90
C ILE A 594 -12.49 -35.99 21.45
N ASN A 595 -13.41 -35.59 20.59
CA ASN A 595 -13.41 -35.96 19.19
C ASN A 595 -14.26 -35.02 18.35
N LEU A 596 -13.79 -34.73 17.13
CA LEU A 596 -14.59 -34.12 16.07
C LEU A 596 -15.29 -35.25 15.31
N VAL A 597 -16.63 -35.25 15.36
CA VAL A 597 -17.45 -36.31 14.77
C VAL A 597 -17.70 -36.06 13.29
N LYS A 598 -18.05 -34.82 12.97
CA LYS A 598 -18.40 -34.43 11.58
C LYS A 598 -18.10 -32.94 11.37
N MET A 599 -17.52 -32.63 10.24
CA MET A 599 -17.35 -31.28 9.72
C MET A 599 -18.11 -31.18 8.39
N ARG A 600 -18.95 -30.16 8.26
CA ARG A 600 -19.67 -29.87 7.01
C ARG A 600 -19.37 -28.42 6.64
N ILE A 601 -19.11 -28.18 5.37
CA ILE A 601 -18.77 -26.87 4.81
C ILE A 601 -19.80 -26.52 3.76
N PHE A 602 -20.35 -25.31 3.85
CA PHE A 602 -21.38 -24.81 2.94
C PHE A 602 -20.89 -23.56 2.22
N ASN A 603 -21.19 -23.46 0.92
CA ASN A 603 -20.98 -22.23 0.18
C ASN A 603 -22.22 -21.33 0.30
N LYS A 604 -22.05 -20.17 0.94
CA LYS A 604 -23.09 -19.14 1.14
C LYS A 604 -23.17 -18.22 -0.05
N VAL A 605 -24.38 -17.98 -0.57
CA VAL A 605 -24.61 -17.13 -1.74
C VAL A 605 -25.84 -16.24 -1.52
N GLY A 606 -25.74 -14.97 -1.89
CA GLY A 606 -26.84 -13.99 -1.79
C GLY A 606 -27.05 -13.42 -0.38
N GLU A 607 -28.00 -12.51 -0.22
CA GLU A 607 -28.39 -11.89 1.07
C GLU A 607 -27.22 -11.44 1.96
N GLY A 608 -26.33 -10.59 1.42
CA GLY A 608 -25.15 -10.09 2.15
C GLY A 608 -23.86 -10.88 1.92
N TYR A 609 -23.92 -11.95 1.14
CA TYR A 609 -22.79 -12.72 0.65
C TYR A 609 -22.54 -12.46 -0.83
N SER A 610 -21.38 -12.89 -1.34
CA SER A 610 -21.10 -12.89 -2.79
C SER A 610 -22.10 -13.75 -3.56
N THR A 611 -22.27 -13.45 -4.84
CA THR A 611 -23.03 -14.29 -5.78
C THR A 611 -22.20 -15.43 -6.35
N ASP A 612 -20.88 -15.44 -6.07
CA ASP A 612 -19.95 -16.41 -6.61
C ASP A 612 -20.11 -17.79 -5.95
N ARG A 613 -19.93 -18.82 -6.75
CA ARG A 613 -20.04 -20.20 -6.29
C ARG A 613 -18.75 -20.96 -6.49
N SER A 614 -18.46 -21.85 -5.54
CA SER A 614 -17.38 -22.81 -5.68
C SER A 614 -17.64 -23.73 -6.88
N THR A 615 -16.60 -24.01 -7.65
CA THR A 615 -16.64 -24.99 -8.76
C THR A 615 -16.53 -26.43 -8.29
N GLN A 616 -16.24 -26.64 -7.00
CA GLN A 616 -16.22 -27.97 -6.41
C GLN A 616 -17.61 -28.63 -6.46
N GLN A 617 -17.60 -29.95 -6.52
CA GLN A 617 -18.85 -30.71 -6.56
C GLN A 617 -19.65 -30.44 -5.28
N LEU A 618 -20.80 -29.80 -5.44
CA LEU A 618 -21.74 -29.50 -4.39
C LEU A 618 -22.72 -30.67 -4.25
N VAL A 619 -22.98 -31.09 -3.00
CA VAL A 619 -24.06 -32.02 -2.70
C VAL A 619 -25.32 -31.19 -2.47
N ASN A 620 -26.36 -31.43 -3.28
CA ASN A 620 -27.67 -30.88 -2.99
C ASN A 620 -28.21 -31.56 -1.73
N VAL A 621 -28.54 -30.78 -0.71
CA VAL A 621 -29.12 -31.28 0.56
C VAL A 621 -30.44 -32.00 0.35
N SER A 622 -31.11 -31.81 -0.81
CA SER A 622 -32.30 -32.52 -1.22
C SER A 622 -32.11 -34.03 -1.51
N ASP A 623 -30.86 -34.46 -1.72
CA ASP A 623 -30.52 -35.86 -2.06
C ASP A 623 -30.13 -36.68 -0.81
N CYS A 624 -30.13 -36.06 0.38
CA CYS A 624 -29.89 -36.74 1.66
C CYS A 624 -31.19 -37.30 2.21
N ASP A 625 -31.17 -38.53 2.78
CA ASP A 625 -32.28 -39.16 3.42
C ASP A 625 -32.87 -38.24 4.52
N PHE A 626 -34.16 -37.94 4.41
CA PHE A 626 -34.88 -36.96 5.22
C PHE A 626 -34.91 -37.28 6.74
N GLU A 627 -34.53 -38.47 7.15
CA GLU A 627 -34.51 -38.91 8.55
C GLU A 627 -33.28 -38.41 9.32
N GLU A 628 -32.21 -37.99 8.63
CA GLU A 628 -30.96 -37.43 9.26
C GLU A 628 -30.93 -35.90 9.34
N LEU A 629 -31.87 -35.19 8.73
CA LEU A 629 -31.87 -33.72 8.69
C LEU A 629 -32.55 -33.14 9.95
N ASP A 630 -31.80 -32.38 10.73
CA ASP A 630 -32.32 -31.56 11.83
C ASP A 630 -33.32 -30.50 11.30
N ALA A 631 -34.18 -30.00 12.20
CA ALA A 631 -35.13 -28.93 11.86
C ALA A 631 -34.48 -27.68 11.25
N TYR A 632 -33.20 -27.47 11.53
CA TYR A 632 -32.35 -26.40 11.00
C TYR A 632 -31.86 -26.71 9.58
N ASP A 633 -31.52 -27.95 9.28
CA ASP A 633 -31.15 -28.41 7.92
C ASP A 633 -32.30 -28.24 6.93
N ARG A 634 -33.54 -28.29 7.38
CA ARG A 634 -34.74 -28.05 6.57
C ARG A 634 -34.95 -26.57 6.20
N GLN A 635 -34.40 -25.63 7.00
CA GLN A 635 -34.43 -24.19 6.66
C GLN A 635 -33.33 -23.79 5.65
N ILE A 636 -32.32 -24.64 5.46
CA ILE A 636 -31.14 -24.35 4.62
C ILE A 636 -31.27 -25.00 3.22
N GLN A 637 -32.47 -25.32 2.76
CA GLN A 637 -32.75 -26.01 1.50
C GLN A 637 -32.08 -25.39 0.22
N ASN A 638 -31.48 -24.19 0.32
CA ASN A 638 -30.83 -23.51 -0.78
C ASN A 638 -29.28 -23.37 -0.59
N GLN A 639 -28.67 -24.05 0.38
CA GLN A 639 -27.24 -23.99 0.60
C GLN A 639 -26.57 -25.25 0.05
N ASN A 640 -25.57 -25.03 -0.80
CA ASN A 640 -24.83 -26.09 -1.43
C ASN A 640 -23.68 -26.52 -0.49
N GLU A 641 -23.76 -27.75 0.02
CA GLU A 641 -22.68 -28.35 0.80
C GLU A 641 -21.55 -28.82 -0.13
N ILE A 642 -20.31 -28.55 0.25
CA ILE A 642 -19.13 -28.99 -0.47
C ILE A 642 -18.84 -30.44 -0.08
N ASN A 643 -18.71 -31.33 -1.07
CA ASN A 643 -18.42 -32.72 -0.85
C ASN A 643 -16.93 -32.93 -0.52
N LEU A 644 -16.57 -32.93 0.75
CA LEU A 644 -15.17 -33.10 1.22
C LEU A 644 -14.61 -34.49 0.95
N GLU A 645 -15.44 -35.54 0.93
CA GLU A 645 -14.97 -36.92 0.69
C GLU A 645 -14.45 -37.09 -0.75
N LYS A 646 -15.11 -36.42 -1.71
CA LYS A 646 -14.69 -36.45 -3.13
C LYS A 646 -13.54 -35.50 -3.46
N SER A 647 -13.21 -34.59 -2.55
CA SER A 647 -12.13 -33.61 -2.71
C SER A 647 -10.92 -33.91 -1.81
N ASP A 648 -10.78 -35.15 -1.32
CA ASP A 648 -9.66 -35.58 -0.45
C ASP A 648 -9.47 -34.63 0.75
N TYR A 649 -10.55 -34.12 1.34
CA TYR A 649 -10.57 -33.14 2.43
C TYR A 649 -9.83 -31.83 2.12
N MET A 650 -9.87 -31.39 0.86
CA MET A 650 -9.31 -30.12 0.40
C MET A 650 -10.42 -29.20 -0.15
N LEU A 651 -10.28 -27.92 0.09
CA LEU A 651 -11.00 -26.87 -0.62
C LEU A 651 -10.11 -26.36 -1.76
N PHE A 652 -10.50 -26.66 -3.00
CA PHE A 652 -9.78 -26.20 -4.17
C PHE A 652 -10.22 -24.79 -4.54
N SER A 653 -9.26 -23.89 -4.66
CA SER A 653 -9.48 -22.52 -5.11
C SER A 653 -9.12 -22.37 -6.56
N GLU A 654 -9.99 -21.75 -7.35
CA GLU A 654 -9.60 -21.29 -8.67
C GLU A 654 -8.60 -20.14 -8.53
N ALA A 655 -7.72 -19.99 -9.51
CA ALA A 655 -6.69 -18.96 -9.49
C ALA A 655 -7.26 -17.52 -9.39
N ASP A 656 -8.51 -17.32 -9.75
CA ASP A 656 -9.26 -16.07 -9.69
C ASP A 656 -10.16 -15.95 -8.46
N SER A 657 -10.11 -16.92 -7.53
CA SER A 657 -11.01 -16.98 -6.39
C SER A 657 -10.29 -16.96 -5.04
N MET A 658 -11.03 -16.62 -3.99
CA MET A 658 -10.58 -16.66 -2.61
C MET A 658 -11.70 -17.03 -1.67
N PHE A 659 -11.39 -17.80 -0.63
CA PHE A 659 -12.34 -18.21 0.40
C PHE A 659 -12.41 -17.18 1.53
N GLU A 660 -13.62 -16.98 2.07
CA GLU A 660 -13.88 -16.09 3.20
C GLU A 660 -14.97 -16.65 4.12
N ILE A 661 -14.78 -16.54 5.43
CA ILE A 661 -15.86 -16.63 6.42
C ILE A 661 -16.27 -15.19 6.77
N LYS A 662 -17.42 -14.76 6.28
CA LYS A 662 -17.83 -13.36 6.41
C LYS A 662 -18.27 -12.99 7.83
N TYR A 663 -19.07 -13.81 8.46
CA TYR A 663 -19.63 -13.52 9.80
C TYR A 663 -19.27 -14.61 10.79
N LYS A 664 -18.30 -14.37 11.66
CA LYS A 664 -17.74 -15.32 12.61
C LYS A 664 -18.78 -16.13 13.39
N ASN A 665 -19.76 -15.45 14.02
CA ASN A 665 -20.75 -16.08 14.88
C ASN A 665 -21.97 -16.64 14.14
N ARG A 666 -22.16 -16.29 12.87
CA ARG A 666 -23.27 -16.74 12.03
C ARG A 666 -22.89 -17.90 11.12
N ASP A 667 -21.65 -17.88 10.65
CA ASP A 667 -21.16 -18.80 9.63
C ASP A 667 -20.39 -19.99 10.23
N ILE A 668 -20.11 -19.96 11.55
CA ILE A 668 -19.50 -21.08 12.25
C ILE A 668 -20.46 -21.56 13.32
N GLU A 669 -21.00 -22.76 13.12
CA GLU A 669 -21.92 -23.42 14.06
C GLU A 669 -21.26 -24.65 14.68
N VAL A 670 -21.28 -24.74 16.01
CA VAL A 670 -20.71 -25.87 16.73
C VAL A 670 -21.81 -26.60 17.52
N ILE A 671 -22.09 -27.84 17.11
CA ILE A 671 -23.05 -28.74 17.76
C ILE A 671 -22.30 -29.61 18.75
N VAL A 672 -22.58 -29.40 20.03
CA VAL A 672 -21.94 -30.13 21.11
C VAL A 672 -22.75 -31.37 21.50
N LYS A 673 -22.11 -32.56 21.40
CA LYS A 673 -22.62 -33.81 21.95
C LYS A 673 -21.84 -34.16 23.22
N THR A 674 -22.57 -34.52 24.29
CA THR A 674 -21.95 -35.03 25.53
C THR A 674 -22.17 -36.53 25.62
N ARG A 675 -21.08 -37.27 25.89
CA ARG A 675 -21.19 -38.72 26.12
C ARG A 675 -21.93 -38.93 27.44
N ASN A 676 -23.06 -39.67 27.41
CA ASN A 676 -23.79 -40.08 28.64
C ASN A 676 -22.92 -40.92 29.54
#